data_399258bdf3100d4a0769a9752d8a217c
#
_entry.id   399258bdf3100d4a0769a9752d8a217c
#
_cell.length_a   1.000
_cell.length_b   1.000
_cell.length_c   1.000
_cell.angle_alpha   90.00
_cell.angle_beta   90.00
_cell.angle_gamma   90.00
#
_symmetry.space_group_name_H-M   'P 1'
#
loop_
_entity.id
_entity.type
_entity.pdbx_description
1 polymer ?
#
loop_
_entity_poly.entity_id
_entity_poly.type
_entity_poly.pdbx_seq_one_letter_code
_entity_poly.pdbx_strand_id
1 'polypeptide(L)'
;MTEKTVKTDILIAANIPEFKNQGALWFKENESKIKSLSANPDRGNASHGAKNSWWRNHVRLIEPELKINPLSLMRELDDFGYSKTSRVLNPGEFSFMGSILSLWPINIENPIALDFDGNLIESIKVLEKPSVKIKPEDISELEQIYTRFKSGDYVVHVDHGIGKLKGTTPDLENYFEIEYAGGDKLFLPFEQIKKISLYVGFTRPKVHRLGGSLWHKVKTKAKEDVIKLAKDLLQLYAKRETERGFNFIKKSGELENLISDFEYPETADQQTAWKEIEQDMESEKPMDRVLVGDVGFGKTELAIRASFKAVLSGKQVALIAPTTILARQHFDVFSERLEKYGAKVGMLSRLQDEKTNKEISHGLKSGKIDVAIGTHRMLSKDIAFKDLGLLIIDEEQRFGVLQKEKIKRLRTNIDVLMLSATPIPRTLYLALSNLKPISKIQTPPLGREAIETRVEHFSWMLIKSAIEHELARNGQVFFLENRIHKIKSVMDEIQKLVPSARLMALHGRMGEKQIIDSVESFKEGKTDVLVSTTIIENGIDLPNANTLIVSDATRLGLSQAHQLRGRVGRRDIKASVYFLFDPKKLSVIAESRLDALKEFSNLGDGFKIALRDLELRGAGNILGRNQSGHINQIGLNLYCEMLSQAVEKFKTNY
;
A
#
# COMPACT_ATOMS: atom_id res chain seq x y z
N MET A 1 7.42 -20.72 37.84
CA MET A 1 6.08 -20.74 37.20
C MET A 1 5.33 -21.91 37.81
N THR A 2 4.37 -21.66 38.68
CA THR A 2 3.59 -22.72 39.36
C THR A 2 2.38 -23.08 38.49
N GLU A 3 2.60 -24.00 37.53
CA GLU A 3 1.49 -24.60 36.78
C GLU A 3 0.67 -25.49 37.73
N LYS A 4 -0.60 -25.16 37.95
CA LYS A 4 -1.52 -26.02 38.72
C LYS A 4 -2.21 -27.01 37.78
N THR A 5 -1.86 -28.29 37.90
CA THR A 5 -2.56 -29.37 37.20
C THR A 5 -3.96 -29.55 37.80
N VAL A 6 -4.99 -29.54 36.97
CA VAL A 6 -6.39 -29.74 37.37
C VAL A 6 -6.70 -31.24 37.31
N LYS A 7 -7.21 -31.79 38.41
CA LYS A 7 -7.64 -33.20 38.52
C LYS A 7 -9.15 -33.39 38.30
N THR A 8 -9.87 -32.31 37.96
CA THR A 8 -11.33 -32.31 37.78
C THR A 8 -11.69 -31.97 36.35
N ASP A 9 -12.84 -32.43 35.92
CA ASP A 9 -13.46 -32.11 34.63
C ASP A 9 -13.70 -30.62 34.44
N ILE A 10 -13.44 -30.15 33.23
CA ILE A 10 -13.62 -28.76 32.84
C ILE A 10 -14.78 -28.64 31.83
N LEU A 11 -15.67 -27.69 32.09
CA LEU A 11 -16.78 -27.35 31.22
C LEU A 11 -16.37 -26.25 30.27
N ILE A 12 -16.53 -26.49 28.96
CA ILE A 12 -16.30 -25.49 27.89
C ILE A 12 -17.67 -25.12 27.31
N ALA A 13 -18.03 -23.84 27.38
CA ALA A 13 -19.26 -23.30 26.82
C ALA A 13 -19.02 -22.69 25.41
N ALA A 14 -19.97 -22.89 24.51
CA ALA A 14 -19.91 -22.29 23.17
C ALA A 14 -19.88 -20.75 23.24
N ASN A 15 -19.14 -20.14 22.32
CA ASN A 15 -18.94 -18.70 22.24
C ASN A 15 -20.13 -18.01 21.54
N ILE A 16 -21.33 -18.18 22.13
CA ILE A 16 -22.61 -17.64 21.63
C ILE A 16 -23.08 -16.44 22.47
N PRO A 17 -23.92 -15.55 21.92
CA PRO A 17 -24.40 -14.36 22.63
C PRO A 17 -25.07 -14.67 23.96
N GLU A 18 -25.85 -15.77 24.05
CA GLU A 18 -26.56 -16.19 25.24
C GLU A 18 -25.60 -16.49 26.39
N PHE A 19 -24.43 -17.02 26.13
CA PHE A 19 -23.43 -17.35 27.14
C PHE A 19 -22.48 -16.18 27.44
N LYS A 20 -22.15 -15.35 26.44
CA LYS A 20 -21.28 -14.19 26.65
C LYS A 20 -21.79 -13.19 27.68
N ASN A 21 -23.11 -13.08 27.78
CA ASN A 21 -23.78 -12.15 28.71
C ASN A 21 -23.80 -12.64 30.16
N GLN A 22 -23.46 -13.90 30.43
CA GLN A 22 -23.60 -14.49 31.76
C GLN A 22 -22.34 -14.33 32.64
N GLY A 23 -21.17 -14.23 32.08
CA GLY A 23 -19.91 -14.15 32.82
C GLY A 23 -19.50 -15.43 33.57
N ALA A 24 -18.21 -15.52 33.91
CA ALA A 24 -17.62 -16.74 34.51
C ALA A 24 -18.24 -17.12 35.90
N LEU A 25 -18.65 -16.11 36.68
CA LEU A 25 -19.24 -16.33 38.00
C LEU A 25 -20.58 -17.09 37.93
N TRP A 26 -21.43 -16.70 36.96
CA TRP A 26 -22.71 -17.38 36.73
C TRP A 26 -22.53 -18.86 36.36
N PHE A 27 -21.54 -19.16 35.50
CA PHE A 27 -21.23 -20.54 35.13
C PHE A 27 -20.77 -21.36 36.34
N LYS A 28 -19.95 -20.76 37.21
CA LYS A 28 -19.47 -21.41 38.44
C LYS A 28 -20.60 -21.73 39.39
N GLU A 29 -21.55 -20.83 39.58
CA GLU A 29 -22.73 -21.04 40.44
C GLU A 29 -23.70 -22.10 39.90
N ASN A 30 -23.78 -22.25 38.57
CA ASN A 30 -24.69 -23.15 37.88
C ASN A 30 -24.01 -24.43 37.36
N GLU A 31 -22.74 -24.64 37.63
CA GLU A 31 -21.93 -25.70 37.03
C GLU A 31 -22.52 -27.10 37.21
N SER A 32 -22.94 -27.47 38.42
CA SER A 32 -23.55 -28.76 38.70
C SER A 32 -24.84 -29.03 37.92
N LYS A 33 -25.66 -27.99 37.77
CA LYS A 33 -26.89 -28.04 36.98
C LYS A 33 -26.63 -28.16 35.49
N ILE A 34 -25.65 -27.41 34.96
CA ILE A 34 -25.25 -27.46 33.56
C ILE A 34 -24.65 -28.82 33.21
N LYS A 35 -23.77 -29.38 34.07
CA LYS A 35 -23.21 -30.72 33.92
C LYS A 35 -24.31 -31.79 33.87
N SER A 36 -25.33 -31.71 34.74
CA SER A 36 -26.45 -32.65 34.72
C SER A 36 -27.31 -32.55 33.46
N LEU A 37 -27.44 -31.35 32.88
CA LEU A 37 -28.20 -31.11 31.65
C LEU A 37 -27.43 -31.51 30.38
N SER A 38 -26.10 -31.51 30.42
CA SER A 38 -25.21 -31.89 29.32
C SER A 38 -24.83 -33.38 29.32
N ALA A 39 -25.08 -34.11 30.39
CA ALA A 39 -24.76 -35.52 30.52
C ALA A 39 -25.54 -36.42 29.54
N ASN A 40 -24.92 -37.52 29.09
CA ASN A 40 -25.46 -38.43 28.06
C ASN A 40 -26.58 -39.31 28.65
N PRO A 41 -27.70 -39.56 27.94
CA PRO A 41 -28.83 -40.34 28.44
C PRO A 41 -28.59 -41.86 28.57
N ASP A 42 -27.48 -42.39 28.11
CA ASP A 42 -27.19 -43.84 28.15
C ASP A 42 -26.94 -44.40 29.56
N ARG A 43 -27.10 -43.57 30.62
CA ARG A 43 -27.13 -44.01 32.03
C ARG A 43 -28.47 -43.64 32.70
N GLY A 44 -29.56 -44.27 32.22
CA GLY A 44 -30.81 -44.41 32.95
C GLY A 44 -31.76 -43.20 33.06
N ASN A 45 -32.96 -43.34 32.47
CA ASN A 45 -34.20 -42.56 32.53
C ASN A 45 -34.49 -41.54 31.43
N ALA A 46 -35.21 -42.03 30.44
CA ALA A 46 -35.77 -41.29 29.29
C ALA A 46 -37.10 -40.60 29.68
N SER A 47 -37.09 -39.32 30.08
CA SER A 47 -38.32 -38.52 30.08
C SER A 47 -38.15 -37.01 29.89
N HIS A 48 -36.96 -36.52 29.49
CA HIS A 48 -36.73 -35.07 29.28
C HIS A 48 -35.99 -34.76 27.97
N GLY A 49 -36.41 -35.38 26.86
CA GLY A 49 -35.65 -35.47 25.62
C GLY A 49 -35.36 -34.16 24.86
N ALA A 50 -36.20 -33.11 24.95
CA ALA A 50 -36.04 -31.93 24.07
C ALA A 50 -35.20 -30.79 24.69
N LYS A 51 -35.21 -30.57 25.99
CA LYS A 51 -34.42 -29.52 26.64
C LYS A 51 -32.94 -29.86 26.79
N ASN A 52 -32.59 -31.13 26.83
CA ASN A 52 -31.20 -31.58 26.97
C ASN A 52 -30.37 -31.51 25.69
N SER A 53 -31.00 -31.54 24.50
CA SER A 53 -30.26 -31.48 23.22
C SER A 53 -29.57 -30.14 23.01
N TRP A 54 -30.20 -29.02 23.42
CA TRP A 54 -29.62 -27.70 23.29
C TRP A 54 -28.32 -27.56 24.09
N TRP A 55 -28.31 -27.98 25.36
CA TRP A 55 -27.10 -27.91 26.19
C TRP A 55 -25.97 -28.79 25.66
N ARG A 56 -26.24 -29.96 25.13
CA ARG A 56 -25.24 -30.86 24.53
C ARG A 56 -24.58 -30.26 23.31
N ASN A 57 -25.34 -29.49 22.52
CA ASN A 57 -24.82 -28.85 21.32
C ASN A 57 -24.03 -27.57 21.61
N HIS A 58 -24.06 -27.07 22.86
CA HIS A 58 -23.42 -25.79 23.18
C HIS A 58 -22.49 -25.86 24.40
N VAL A 59 -22.31 -27.04 24.97
CA VAL A 59 -21.42 -27.24 26.11
C VAL A 59 -20.69 -28.57 25.99
N ARG A 60 -19.36 -28.53 26.19
CA ARG A 60 -18.50 -29.71 26.20
C ARG A 60 -17.82 -29.88 27.53
N LEU A 61 -17.87 -31.13 28.05
CA LEU A 61 -17.12 -31.54 29.22
C LEU A 61 -15.81 -32.18 28.78
N ILE A 62 -14.70 -31.72 29.32
CA ILE A 62 -13.36 -32.26 29.11
C ILE A 62 -12.86 -32.83 30.43
N GLU A 63 -12.54 -34.11 30.45
CA GLU A 63 -12.00 -34.83 31.61
C GLU A 63 -10.54 -35.22 31.32
N PRO A 64 -9.69 -35.31 32.37
CA PRO A 64 -8.39 -35.96 32.22
C PRO A 64 -8.59 -37.40 31.73
N GLU A 65 -7.68 -37.91 30.92
CA GLU A 65 -7.74 -39.24 30.30
C GLU A 65 -8.88 -39.42 29.25
N LEU A 66 -9.54 -38.34 28.84
CA LEU A 66 -10.53 -38.39 27.76
C LEU A 66 -9.86 -38.75 26.44
N LYS A 67 -10.36 -39.79 25.77
CA LYS A 67 -9.92 -40.17 24.43
C LYS A 67 -10.68 -39.34 23.37
N ILE A 68 -10.01 -38.34 22.81
CA ILE A 68 -10.55 -37.51 21.76
C ILE A 68 -9.44 -37.11 20.79
N ASN A 69 -9.73 -37.14 19.48
CA ASN A 69 -8.79 -36.71 18.48
C ASN A 69 -8.63 -35.17 18.55
N PRO A 70 -7.40 -34.61 18.67
CA PRO A 70 -7.17 -33.15 18.74
C PRO A 70 -7.80 -32.39 17.60
N LEU A 71 -7.77 -32.93 16.35
CA LEU A 71 -8.37 -32.29 15.19
C LEU A 71 -9.90 -32.27 15.27
N SER A 72 -10.53 -33.30 15.86
CA SER A 72 -11.97 -33.30 16.07
C SER A 72 -12.37 -32.27 17.14
N LEU A 73 -11.60 -32.14 18.22
CA LEU A 73 -11.84 -31.12 19.24
C LEU A 73 -11.67 -29.71 18.69
N MET A 74 -10.66 -29.48 17.84
CA MET A 74 -10.47 -28.17 17.19
C MET A 74 -11.63 -27.80 16.25
N ARG A 75 -12.21 -28.77 15.53
CA ARG A 75 -13.41 -28.52 14.70
C ARG A 75 -14.62 -28.19 15.56
N GLU A 76 -14.80 -28.92 16.66
CA GLU A 76 -15.88 -28.67 17.63
C GLU A 76 -15.73 -27.27 18.26
N LEU A 77 -14.51 -26.82 18.57
CA LEU A 77 -14.26 -25.48 19.07
C LEU A 77 -14.57 -24.40 17.99
N ASP A 78 -14.27 -24.67 16.74
CA ASP A 78 -14.61 -23.79 15.60
C ASP A 78 -16.14 -23.69 15.44
N ASP A 79 -16.85 -24.84 15.53
CA ASP A 79 -18.32 -24.90 15.54
C ASP A 79 -18.92 -24.18 16.74
N PHE A 80 -18.25 -24.21 17.89
CA PHE A 80 -18.60 -23.44 19.08
C PHE A 80 -18.32 -21.94 18.97
N GLY A 81 -17.76 -21.48 17.85
CA GLY A 81 -17.47 -20.08 17.60
C GLY A 81 -16.19 -19.57 18.24
N TYR A 82 -15.26 -20.45 18.60
CA TYR A 82 -13.92 -20.09 19.02
C TYR A 82 -13.04 -19.73 17.81
N SER A 83 -12.12 -18.80 18.00
CA SER A 83 -11.20 -18.36 16.96
C SER A 83 -9.83 -19.02 17.13
N LYS A 84 -9.31 -19.65 16.06
CA LYS A 84 -7.95 -20.19 16.05
C LYS A 84 -6.94 -19.06 15.92
N THR A 85 -5.97 -19.01 16.85
CA THR A 85 -4.92 -17.98 16.91
C THR A 85 -3.53 -18.62 17.04
N SER A 86 -2.47 -17.87 16.82
CA SER A 86 -1.09 -18.35 17.08
C SER A 86 -0.78 -18.38 18.57
N ARG A 87 -1.44 -17.55 19.38
CA ARG A 87 -1.31 -17.47 20.84
C ARG A 87 -2.64 -17.03 21.44
N VAL A 88 -3.07 -17.70 22.49
CA VAL A 88 -4.32 -17.41 23.20
C VAL A 88 -4.12 -16.19 24.09
N LEU A 89 -4.85 -15.11 23.78
CA LEU A 89 -4.78 -13.83 24.50
C LEU A 89 -6.12 -13.40 25.07
N ASN A 90 -7.23 -13.88 24.50
CA ASN A 90 -8.60 -13.48 24.88
C ASN A 90 -9.52 -14.69 25.08
N PRO A 91 -10.57 -14.58 25.91
CA PRO A 91 -11.63 -15.59 25.98
C PRO A 91 -12.26 -15.82 24.59
N GLY A 92 -12.50 -17.08 24.25
CA GLY A 92 -13.01 -17.47 22.93
C GLY A 92 -11.93 -17.72 21.87
N GLU A 93 -10.66 -17.78 22.27
CA GLU A 93 -9.54 -18.14 21.39
C GLU A 93 -8.96 -19.51 21.74
N PHE A 94 -8.39 -20.19 20.73
CA PHE A 94 -7.60 -21.41 20.93
C PHE A 94 -6.38 -21.44 20.00
N SER A 95 -5.36 -22.18 20.42
CA SER A 95 -4.10 -22.39 19.68
C SER A 95 -3.63 -23.83 19.85
N PHE A 96 -3.09 -24.43 18.79
CA PHE A 96 -2.54 -25.79 18.86
C PHE A 96 -1.09 -25.78 18.39
N MET A 97 -0.17 -26.15 19.27
CA MET A 97 1.27 -26.22 18.98
C MET A 97 1.87 -27.53 19.53
N GLY A 98 2.41 -28.35 18.66
CA GLY A 98 2.92 -29.68 19.04
C GLY A 98 1.80 -30.61 19.55
N SER A 99 1.90 -31.07 20.82
CA SER A 99 0.89 -31.87 21.52
C SER A 99 -0.09 -31.02 22.34
N ILE A 100 0.11 -29.70 22.45
CA ILE A 100 -0.61 -28.84 23.38
C ILE A 100 -1.70 -28.03 22.67
N LEU A 101 -2.94 -28.20 23.10
CA LEU A 101 -4.06 -27.34 22.73
C LEU A 101 -4.33 -26.34 23.86
N SER A 102 -3.93 -25.12 23.66
CA SER A 102 -4.23 -24.01 24.56
C SER A 102 -5.54 -23.35 24.15
N LEU A 103 -6.44 -23.09 25.09
CA LEU A 103 -7.70 -22.39 24.82
C LEU A 103 -8.13 -21.56 26.05
N TRP A 104 -8.89 -20.50 25.76
CA TRP A 104 -9.50 -19.71 26.84
C TRP A 104 -11.01 -19.76 26.72
N PRO A 105 -11.65 -20.70 27.47
CA PRO A 105 -13.10 -20.81 27.50
C PRO A 105 -13.75 -19.53 28.02
N ILE A 106 -14.86 -19.10 27.39
CA ILE A 106 -15.58 -17.88 27.77
C ILE A 106 -16.18 -17.91 29.17
N ASN A 107 -16.34 -19.11 29.70
CA ASN A 107 -16.96 -19.42 31.01
C ASN A 107 -15.92 -19.65 32.14
N ILE A 108 -14.63 -19.47 31.85
CA ILE A 108 -13.53 -19.67 32.83
C ILE A 108 -12.65 -18.42 32.87
N GLU A 109 -12.22 -18.07 34.08
CA GLU A 109 -11.41 -16.84 34.28
C GLU A 109 -10.01 -16.90 33.65
N ASN A 110 -9.38 -18.06 33.59
CA ASN A 110 -8.01 -18.26 33.13
C ASN A 110 -7.97 -19.20 31.93
N PRO A 111 -7.03 -18.98 30.95
CA PRO A 111 -6.82 -19.94 29.88
C PRO A 111 -6.32 -21.28 30.39
N ILE A 112 -6.56 -22.35 29.63
CA ILE A 112 -6.15 -23.71 29.96
C ILE A 112 -5.31 -24.29 28.80
N ALA A 113 -4.47 -25.27 29.15
CA ALA A 113 -3.73 -26.08 28.18
C ALA A 113 -4.12 -27.56 28.38
N LEU A 114 -4.47 -28.19 27.27
CA LEU A 114 -4.71 -29.63 27.20
C LEU A 114 -3.49 -30.26 26.53
N ASP A 115 -2.80 -31.12 27.23
CA ASP A 115 -1.65 -31.84 26.70
C ASP A 115 -2.12 -33.21 26.19
N PHE A 116 -1.73 -33.55 24.96
CA PHE A 116 -2.18 -34.75 24.26
C PHE A 116 -1.04 -35.75 24.08
N ASP A 117 -1.29 -37.01 24.49
CA ASP A 117 -0.52 -38.14 23.98
C ASP A 117 -1.37 -38.89 22.93
N GLY A 118 -1.08 -38.61 21.64
CA GLY A 118 -1.88 -39.07 20.52
C GLY A 118 -3.33 -38.56 20.57
N ASN A 119 -4.27 -39.45 20.93
CA ASN A 119 -5.70 -39.11 21.06
C ASN A 119 -6.15 -39.06 22.53
N LEU A 120 -5.24 -39.12 23.49
CA LEU A 120 -5.53 -39.10 24.92
C LEU A 120 -5.15 -37.75 25.51
N ILE A 121 -6.03 -37.14 26.29
CA ILE A 121 -5.69 -35.95 27.07
C ILE A 121 -4.93 -36.40 28.32
N GLU A 122 -3.62 -36.24 28.33
CA GLU A 122 -2.75 -36.65 29.41
C GLU A 122 -2.88 -35.74 30.64
N SER A 123 -2.96 -34.45 30.41
CA SER A 123 -3.08 -33.46 31.49
C SER A 123 -3.84 -32.20 31.07
N ILE A 124 -4.48 -31.58 32.07
CA ILE A 124 -5.14 -30.27 31.92
C ILE A 124 -4.44 -29.31 32.88
N LYS A 125 -3.92 -28.21 32.36
CA LYS A 125 -3.21 -27.19 33.13
C LYS A 125 -3.92 -25.85 33.02
N VAL A 126 -4.08 -25.14 34.13
CA VAL A 126 -4.54 -23.76 34.14
C VAL A 126 -3.34 -22.87 33.90
N LEU A 127 -3.43 -22.03 32.88
CA LEU A 127 -2.41 -21.06 32.54
C LEU A 127 -2.68 -19.73 33.28
N GLU A 128 -1.64 -18.98 33.57
CA GLU A 128 -1.80 -17.62 34.07
C GLU A 128 -2.41 -16.74 32.99
N LYS A 129 -3.25 -15.78 33.40
CA LYS A 129 -3.73 -14.74 32.47
C LYS A 129 -2.51 -14.08 31.80
N PRO A 130 -2.47 -14.00 30.47
CA PRO A 130 -1.38 -13.31 29.82
C PRO A 130 -1.35 -11.87 30.34
N SER A 131 -0.39 -11.55 31.20
CA SER A 131 -0.11 -10.18 31.57
C SER A 131 0.52 -9.53 30.33
N VAL A 132 -0.24 -8.73 29.63
CA VAL A 132 0.28 -7.86 28.59
C VAL A 132 1.13 -6.81 29.31
N LYS A 133 2.41 -7.09 29.53
CA LYS A 133 3.39 -6.04 29.76
C LYS A 133 3.53 -5.33 28.42
N ILE A 134 2.81 -4.24 28.27
CA ILE A 134 2.94 -3.33 27.13
C ILE A 134 4.40 -2.87 27.13
N LYS A 135 5.17 -3.31 26.14
CA LYS A 135 6.53 -2.81 25.97
C LYS A 135 6.45 -1.32 25.59
N PRO A 136 7.45 -0.50 25.94
CA PRO A 136 7.49 0.91 25.53
C PRO A 136 7.31 1.12 24.02
N GLU A 137 7.70 0.16 23.20
CA GLU A 137 7.51 0.14 21.74
C GLU A 137 6.03 0.03 21.34
N ASP A 138 5.23 -0.75 22.10
CA ASP A 138 3.79 -0.90 21.87
C ASP A 138 3.01 0.37 22.29
N ILE A 139 3.52 1.15 23.24
CA ILE A 139 2.92 2.43 23.65
C ILE A 139 3.06 3.47 22.53
N SER A 140 4.20 3.51 21.84
CA SER A 140 4.41 4.41 20.71
C SER A 140 3.52 4.04 19.51
N GLU A 141 3.25 2.77 19.29
CA GLU A 141 2.31 2.28 18.27
C GLU A 141 0.86 2.62 18.64
N LEU A 142 0.48 2.46 19.89
CA LEU A 142 -0.84 2.85 20.40
C LEU A 142 -1.04 4.36 20.33
N GLU A 143 -0.08 5.18 20.73
CA GLU A 143 -0.15 6.64 20.61
C GLU A 143 -0.27 7.09 19.14
N GLN A 144 0.45 6.46 18.21
CA GLN A 144 0.29 6.71 16.78
C GLN A 144 -1.09 6.29 16.26
N ILE A 145 -1.69 5.25 16.82
CA ILE A 145 -3.05 4.80 16.49
C ILE A 145 -4.09 5.76 17.09
N TYR A 146 -3.88 6.28 18.32
CA TYR A 146 -4.77 7.26 18.96
C TYR A 146 -4.84 8.58 18.19
N THR A 147 -3.70 9.06 17.67
CA THR A 147 -3.65 10.30 16.88
C THR A 147 -4.33 10.15 15.51
N ARG A 148 -4.60 8.91 15.07
CA ARG A 148 -5.19 8.59 13.77
C ARG A 148 -6.72 8.73 13.73
N PHE A 149 -7.41 8.62 14.87
CA PHE A 149 -8.86 8.72 14.98
C PHE A 149 -9.27 10.06 15.59
N LYS A 150 -10.06 10.83 14.85
CA LYS A 150 -10.57 12.13 15.31
C LYS A 150 -12.07 12.03 15.60
N SER A 151 -12.55 12.79 16.59
CA SER A 151 -14.00 12.92 16.82
C SER A 151 -14.69 13.43 15.56
N GLY A 152 -15.76 12.75 15.16
CA GLY A 152 -16.48 13.03 13.93
C GLY A 152 -16.14 12.11 12.76
N ASP A 153 -15.07 11.32 12.85
CA ASP A 153 -14.68 10.36 11.81
C ASP A 153 -15.70 9.24 11.66
N TYR A 154 -15.90 8.77 10.42
CA TYR A 154 -16.61 7.53 10.18
C TYR A 154 -15.65 6.35 10.34
N VAL A 155 -16.05 5.37 11.14
CA VAL A 155 -15.29 4.15 11.40
C VAL A 155 -16.09 2.93 11.01
N VAL A 156 -15.38 1.89 10.56
CA VAL A 156 -15.96 0.58 10.22
C VAL A 156 -15.61 -0.38 11.32
N HIS A 157 -16.60 -0.86 12.04
CA HIS A 157 -16.43 -1.98 12.97
C HIS A 157 -16.69 -3.29 12.22
N VAL A 158 -15.81 -4.28 12.36
CA VAL A 158 -15.87 -5.55 11.60
C VAL A 158 -17.22 -6.25 11.78
N ASP A 159 -17.81 -6.20 12.98
CA ASP A 159 -19.05 -6.91 13.31
C ASP A 159 -20.30 -6.03 13.24
N HIS A 160 -20.18 -4.72 13.44
CA HIS A 160 -21.33 -3.81 13.59
C HIS A 160 -21.48 -2.82 12.42
N GLY A 161 -20.49 -2.76 11.52
CA GLY A 161 -20.56 -1.89 10.34
C GLY A 161 -20.13 -0.46 10.62
N ILE A 162 -20.65 0.47 9.82
CA ILE A 162 -20.18 1.85 9.82
C ILE A 162 -20.91 2.65 10.88
N GLY A 163 -20.13 3.27 11.78
CA GLY A 163 -20.56 4.22 12.79
C GLY A 163 -19.76 5.53 12.71
N LYS A 164 -20.11 6.49 13.54
CA LYS A 164 -19.43 7.78 13.68
C LYS A 164 -18.75 7.87 15.04
N LEU A 165 -17.44 8.06 15.03
CA LEU A 165 -16.67 8.20 16.26
C LEU A 165 -17.02 9.53 16.95
N LYS A 166 -17.35 9.48 18.24
CA LYS A 166 -17.61 10.68 19.07
C LYS A 166 -16.39 11.13 19.85
N GLY A 167 -15.47 10.23 20.12
CA GLY A 167 -14.28 10.45 20.91
C GLY A 167 -14.16 9.46 22.06
N THR A 168 -13.35 9.82 23.05
CA THR A 168 -13.26 9.10 24.33
C THR A 168 -14.21 9.75 25.31
N THR A 169 -14.97 8.97 26.07
CA THR A 169 -15.87 9.51 27.12
C THR A 169 -15.07 9.80 28.39
N PRO A 170 -15.21 10.98 29.02
CA PRO A 170 -14.52 11.32 30.26
C PRO A 170 -14.81 10.36 31.42
N ASP A 171 -15.98 9.74 31.42
CA ASP A 171 -16.43 8.82 32.48
C ASP A 171 -15.97 7.36 32.28
N LEU A 172 -15.40 7.03 31.11
CA LEU A 172 -14.93 5.70 30.70
C LEU A 172 -13.53 5.83 30.09
N GLU A 173 -12.52 5.92 30.93
CA GLU A 173 -11.13 6.29 30.57
C GLU A 173 -10.46 5.38 29.51
N ASN A 174 -11.07 4.28 29.06
CA ASN A 174 -10.44 3.33 28.14
C ASN A 174 -11.36 2.85 27.01
N TYR A 175 -12.32 3.70 26.58
CA TYR A 175 -13.29 3.33 25.53
C TYR A 175 -13.43 4.40 24.46
N PHE A 176 -13.60 3.95 23.23
CA PHE A 176 -14.11 4.78 22.13
C PHE A 176 -15.65 4.72 22.10
N GLU A 177 -16.29 5.88 22.05
CA GLU A 177 -17.72 5.97 21.80
C GLU A 177 -17.97 6.08 20.29
N ILE A 178 -18.72 5.12 19.74
CA ILE A 178 -19.12 5.08 18.34
C ILE A 178 -20.63 5.16 18.25
N GLU A 179 -21.13 6.21 17.60
CA GLU A 179 -22.57 6.44 17.38
C GLU A 179 -23.03 5.74 16.11
N TYR A 180 -24.13 5.03 16.20
CA TYR A 180 -24.81 4.33 15.11
C TYR A 180 -26.16 4.98 14.79
N ALA A 181 -26.83 4.55 13.69
CA ALA A 181 -28.13 5.06 13.30
C ALA A 181 -29.20 4.73 14.34
N GLY A 182 -30.08 5.71 14.60
CA GLY A 182 -31.14 5.57 15.61
C GLY A 182 -30.72 5.99 17.02
N GLY A 183 -29.50 6.55 17.16
CA GLY A 183 -28.97 6.96 18.46
C GLY A 183 -28.31 5.85 19.25
N ASP A 184 -28.16 4.65 18.66
CA ASP A 184 -27.46 3.52 19.27
C ASP A 184 -25.97 3.88 19.49
N LYS A 185 -25.39 3.46 20.60
CA LYS A 185 -23.98 3.72 20.95
C LYS A 185 -23.26 2.42 21.21
N LEU A 186 -22.04 2.31 20.69
CA LEU A 186 -21.10 1.23 20.98
C LEU A 186 -19.91 1.80 21.74
N PHE A 187 -19.61 1.23 22.90
CA PHE A 187 -18.41 1.53 23.66
C PHE A 187 -17.38 0.44 23.37
N LEU A 188 -16.34 0.80 22.62
CA LEU A 188 -15.28 -0.12 22.20
C LEU A 188 -14.07 0.04 23.13
N PRO A 189 -13.66 -0.99 23.88
CA PRO A 189 -12.43 -0.95 24.66
C PRO A 189 -11.21 -0.68 23.77
N PHE A 190 -10.23 0.05 24.28
CA PHE A 190 -9.01 0.38 23.54
C PHE A 190 -8.24 -0.86 23.07
N GLU A 191 -8.25 -1.95 23.83
CA GLU A 191 -7.63 -3.22 23.44
C GLU A 191 -8.26 -3.82 22.16
N GLN A 192 -9.50 -3.45 21.87
CA GLN A 192 -10.22 -3.91 20.67
C GLN A 192 -10.12 -2.95 19.48
N ILE A 193 -9.22 -1.98 19.52
CA ILE A 193 -9.03 -1.00 18.44
C ILE A 193 -8.78 -1.66 17.07
N LYS A 194 -8.21 -2.86 17.05
CA LYS A 194 -8.03 -3.67 15.84
C LYS A 194 -9.34 -4.06 15.15
N LYS A 195 -10.49 -3.98 15.85
CA LYS A 195 -11.81 -4.25 15.28
C LYS A 195 -12.40 -3.06 14.53
N ILE A 196 -11.78 -1.88 14.64
CA ILE A 196 -12.22 -0.70 13.91
C ILE A 196 -11.15 -0.23 12.93
N SER A 197 -11.60 0.33 11.83
CA SER A 197 -10.75 1.03 10.86
C SER A 197 -11.44 2.31 10.40
N LEU A 198 -10.67 3.30 9.98
CA LEU A 198 -11.24 4.48 9.36
C LEU A 198 -12.04 4.07 8.11
N TYR A 199 -13.22 4.62 7.97
CA TYR A 199 -14.00 4.43 6.76
C TYR A 199 -13.36 5.18 5.60
N VAL A 200 -12.97 4.45 4.59
CA VAL A 200 -12.42 4.98 3.34
C VAL A 200 -13.36 4.59 2.21
N GLY A 201 -14.11 5.56 1.69
CA GLY A 201 -15.10 5.34 0.63
C GLY A 201 -15.33 6.59 -0.23
N PHE A 202 -16.12 6.46 -1.33
CA PHE A 202 -16.33 7.52 -2.34
C PHE A 202 -17.33 8.57 -1.96
N THR A 203 -18.26 8.21 -1.08
CA THR A 203 -19.37 9.03 -0.66
C THR A 203 -19.49 8.96 0.85
N ARG A 204 -20.15 9.96 1.43
CA ARG A 204 -20.50 9.91 2.85
C ARG A 204 -21.27 8.61 3.13
N PRO A 205 -20.80 7.75 4.05
CA PRO A 205 -21.42 6.46 4.27
C PRO A 205 -22.79 6.61 4.93
N LYS A 206 -23.65 5.62 4.68
CA LYS A 206 -24.83 5.44 5.53
C LYS A 206 -24.39 4.75 6.82
N VAL A 207 -24.60 5.41 7.95
CA VAL A 207 -24.36 4.82 9.27
C VAL A 207 -25.32 3.65 9.46
N HIS A 208 -24.81 2.52 9.93
CA HIS A 208 -25.61 1.32 10.16
C HIS A 208 -26.38 1.41 11.48
N ARG A 209 -27.30 0.50 11.70
CA ARG A 209 -27.99 0.29 12.98
C ARG A 209 -27.35 -0.87 13.71
N LEU A 210 -27.10 -0.75 15.01
CA LEU A 210 -26.57 -1.84 15.83
C LEU A 210 -27.52 -3.04 15.79
N GLY A 211 -26.97 -4.25 15.62
CA GLY A 211 -27.75 -5.48 15.54
C GLY A 211 -28.59 -5.67 14.26
N GLY A 212 -28.46 -4.77 13.29
CA GLY A 212 -29.22 -4.83 12.04
C GLY A 212 -28.68 -5.90 11.07
N SER A 213 -29.57 -6.66 10.43
CA SER A 213 -29.21 -7.68 9.42
C SER A 213 -28.59 -7.11 8.13
N LEU A 214 -28.71 -5.82 7.91
CA LEU A 214 -28.23 -5.16 6.69
C LEU A 214 -26.71 -5.25 6.56
N TRP A 215 -25.97 -5.04 7.65
CA TRP A 215 -24.51 -5.16 7.67
C TRP A 215 -24.03 -6.56 7.26
N HIS A 216 -24.63 -7.60 7.84
CA HIS A 216 -24.30 -8.97 7.50
C HIS A 216 -24.53 -9.27 6.01
N LYS A 217 -25.65 -8.81 5.43
CA LYS A 217 -25.94 -8.99 4.00
C LYS A 217 -24.89 -8.31 3.13
N VAL A 218 -24.55 -7.06 3.46
CA VAL A 218 -23.54 -6.28 2.73
C VAL A 218 -22.16 -6.93 2.82
N LYS A 219 -21.75 -7.35 4.02
CA LYS A 219 -20.47 -8.01 4.28
C LYS A 219 -20.37 -9.35 3.54
N THR A 220 -21.43 -10.17 3.56
CA THR A 220 -21.49 -11.46 2.84
C THR A 220 -21.33 -11.27 1.34
N LYS A 221 -22.07 -10.34 0.74
CA LYS A 221 -21.97 -10.05 -0.68
C LYS A 221 -20.59 -9.54 -1.09
N ALA A 222 -20.00 -8.64 -0.28
CA ALA A 222 -18.63 -8.20 -0.49
C ALA A 222 -17.61 -9.36 -0.40
N LYS A 223 -17.82 -10.30 0.53
CA LYS A 223 -16.99 -11.51 0.68
C LYS A 223 -17.04 -12.41 -0.56
N GLU A 224 -18.22 -12.61 -1.14
CA GLU A 224 -18.37 -13.39 -2.38
C GLU A 224 -17.61 -12.77 -3.55
N ASP A 225 -17.71 -11.45 -3.73
CA ASP A 225 -16.99 -10.72 -4.78
C ASP A 225 -15.47 -10.73 -4.55
N VAL A 226 -15.04 -10.61 -3.29
CA VAL A 226 -13.63 -10.74 -2.89
C VAL A 226 -13.09 -12.13 -3.21
N ILE A 227 -13.85 -13.19 -2.92
CA ILE A 227 -13.47 -14.57 -3.23
C ILE A 227 -13.32 -14.77 -4.75
N LYS A 228 -14.25 -14.24 -5.55
CA LYS A 228 -14.17 -14.30 -7.00
C LYS A 228 -12.92 -13.58 -7.51
N LEU A 229 -12.69 -12.37 -7.04
CA LEU A 229 -11.50 -11.60 -7.40
C LEU A 229 -10.20 -12.31 -6.98
N ALA A 230 -10.15 -12.88 -5.76
CA ALA A 230 -8.99 -13.64 -5.29
C ALA A 230 -8.71 -14.85 -6.21
N LYS A 231 -9.74 -15.57 -6.65
CA LYS A 231 -9.59 -16.68 -7.61
C LYS A 231 -9.06 -16.20 -8.96
N ASP A 232 -9.62 -15.14 -9.52
CA ASP A 232 -9.18 -14.57 -10.80
C ASP A 232 -7.72 -14.10 -10.74
N LEU A 233 -7.34 -13.47 -9.63
CA LEU A 233 -5.97 -13.05 -9.38
C LEU A 233 -5.03 -14.25 -9.24
N LEU A 234 -5.38 -15.23 -8.43
CA LEU A 234 -4.56 -16.41 -8.21
C LEU A 234 -4.39 -17.25 -9.49
N GLN A 235 -5.40 -17.35 -10.33
CA GLN A 235 -5.25 -18.00 -11.64
C GLN A 235 -4.21 -17.29 -12.53
N LEU A 236 -4.18 -15.94 -12.50
CA LEU A 236 -3.18 -15.16 -13.22
C LEU A 236 -1.77 -15.37 -12.64
N TYR A 237 -1.65 -15.48 -11.31
CA TYR A 237 -0.36 -15.69 -10.64
C TYR A 237 0.09 -17.14 -10.67
N ALA A 238 -0.83 -18.11 -10.49
CA ALA A 238 -0.51 -19.53 -10.56
C ALA A 238 0.04 -19.91 -11.93
N LYS A 239 -0.51 -19.34 -13.02
CA LYS A 239 0.05 -19.52 -14.36
C LYS A 239 1.49 -19.01 -14.46
N ARG A 240 1.85 -17.98 -13.72
CA ARG A 240 3.19 -17.40 -13.70
C ARG A 240 4.14 -18.13 -12.75
N GLU A 241 3.63 -18.66 -11.63
CA GLU A 241 4.41 -19.48 -10.70
C GLU A 241 4.83 -20.84 -11.27
N THR A 242 4.09 -21.35 -12.27
CA THR A 242 4.42 -22.59 -12.98
C THR A 242 5.36 -22.38 -14.16
N GLU A 243 5.59 -21.14 -14.59
CA GLU A 243 6.52 -20.84 -15.68
C GLU A 243 7.94 -20.67 -15.12
N ARG A 244 8.92 -21.26 -15.82
CA ARG A 244 10.33 -21.08 -15.48
C ARG A 244 10.81 -19.76 -16.03
N GLY A 245 11.33 -18.90 -15.13
CA GLY A 245 12.07 -17.70 -15.46
C GLY A 245 13.49 -18.00 -15.94
N PHE A 246 14.18 -16.95 -16.32
CA PHE A 246 15.61 -17.03 -16.60
C PHE A 246 16.39 -16.76 -15.31
N ASN A 247 17.31 -17.63 -14.95
CA ASN A 247 18.16 -17.48 -13.79
C ASN A 247 19.39 -16.63 -14.18
N PHE A 248 19.41 -15.36 -13.77
CA PHE A 248 20.50 -14.44 -14.09
C PHE A 248 21.77 -14.78 -13.29
N ILE A 249 22.94 -14.35 -13.81
CA ILE A 249 24.23 -14.59 -13.17
C ILE A 249 24.25 -14.08 -11.71
N LYS A 250 24.86 -14.87 -10.79
CA LYS A 250 24.86 -14.54 -9.37
C LYS A 250 25.85 -13.43 -9.02
N LYS A 251 27.08 -13.49 -9.54
CA LYS A 251 28.14 -12.51 -9.27
C LYS A 251 28.92 -12.20 -10.54
N SER A 252 29.31 -10.92 -10.70
CA SER A 252 30.20 -10.46 -11.73
C SER A 252 31.00 -9.28 -11.20
N GLY A 253 32.30 -9.30 -11.40
CA GLY A 253 33.19 -8.18 -11.06
C GLY A 253 32.82 -6.89 -11.80
N GLU A 254 32.27 -7.00 -13.03
CA GLU A 254 31.80 -5.85 -13.82
C GLU A 254 30.59 -5.19 -13.17
N LEU A 255 29.67 -5.98 -12.60
CA LEU A 255 28.53 -5.44 -11.86
C LEU A 255 28.97 -4.75 -10.56
N GLU A 256 29.93 -5.34 -9.84
CA GLU A 256 30.50 -4.73 -8.65
C GLU A 256 31.22 -3.40 -8.98
N ASN A 257 31.92 -3.32 -10.11
CA ASN A 257 32.52 -2.09 -10.59
C ASN A 257 31.44 -1.02 -10.92
N LEU A 258 30.37 -1.38 -11.63
CA LEU A 258 29.25 -0.46 -11.90
C LEU A 258 28.63 0.09 -10.59
N ILE A 259 28.47 -0.76 -9.57
CA ILE A 259 27.92 -0.37 -8.27
C ILE A 259 28.88 0.59 -7.55
N SER A 260 30.19 0.28 -7.55
CA SER A 260 31.21 1.12 -6.89
C SER A 260 31.42 2.46 -7.58
N ASP A 261 31.17 2.57 -8.89
CA ASP A 261 31.20 3.81 -9.66
C ASP A 261 30.01 4.75 -9.38
N PHE A 262 29.10 4.36 -8.51
CA PHE A 262 28.00 5.24 -8.13
C PHE A 262 28.46 6.29 -7.13
N GLU A 263 28.39 7.56 -7.52
CA GLU A 263 28.96 8.71 -6.80
C GLU A 263 28.36 8.95 -5.40
N TYR A 264 27.16 8.44 -5.14
CA TYR A 264 26.42 8.71 -3.90
C TYR A 264 26.45 7.51 -2.95
N PRO A 265 26.64 7.74 -1.63
CA PRO A 265 26.54 6.67 -0.65
C PRO A 265 25.12 6.12 -0.60
N GLU A 266 25.01 4.80 -0.62
CA GLU A 266 23.72 4.11 -0.57
C GLU A 266 23.06 4.18 0.79
N THR A 267 21.74 4.34 0.80
CA THR A 267 20.94 4.15 2.02
C THR A 267 20.73 2.67 2.33
N ALA A 268 20.44 2.34 3.59
CA ALA A 268 20.12 0.97 3.99
C ALA A 268 18.93 0.39 3.21
N ASP A 269 17.92 1.22 2.90
CA ASP A 269 16.76 0.80 2.12
C ASP A 269 17.11 0.48 0.68
N GLN A 270 18.02 1.26 0.06
CA GLN A 270 18.50 1.00 -1.31
C GLN A 270 19.27 -0.33 -1.36
N GLN A 271 20.14 -0.60 -0.37
CA GLN A 271 20.87 -1.86 -0.27
C GLN A 271 19.92 -3.05 -0.07
N THR A 272 18.91 -2.90 0.79
CA THR A 272 17.88 -3.93 1.00
C THR A 272 17.08 -4.19 -0.27
N ALA A 273 16.60 -3.11 -0.92
CA ALA A 273 15.84 -3.22 -2.16
C ALA A 273 16.67 -3.84 -3.30
N TRP A 274 17.97 -3.53 -3.38
CA TRP A 274 18.85 -4.17 -4.36
C TRP A 274 18.99 -5.67 -4.10
N LYS A 275 19.26 -6.07 -2.86
CA LYS A 275 19.34 -7.50 -2.49
C LYS A 275 18.06 -8.27 -2.83
N GLU A 276 16.91 -7.68 -2.59
CA GLU A 276 15.63 -8.29 -2.92
C GLU A 276 15.40 -8.43 -4.44
N ILE A 277 15.77 -7.41 -5.24
CA ILE A 277 15.72 -7.46 -6.71
C ILE A 277 16.70 -8.52 -7.23
N GLU A 278 17.91 -8.54 -6.69
CA GLU A 278 18.94 -9.48 -7.07
C GLU A 278 18.53 -10.93 -6.80
N GLN A 279 17.99 -11.21 -5.61
CA GLN A 279 17.47 -12.53 -5.25
C GLN A 279 16.34 -12.99 -6.17
N ASP A 280 15.40 -12.11 -6.52
CA ASP A 280 14.34 -12.44 -7.46
C ASP A 280 14.90 -12.78 -8.85
N MET A 281 15.83 -11.98 -9.39
CA MET A 281 16.47 -12.21 -10.69
C MET A 281 17.30 -13.50 -10.71
N GLU A 282 17.85 -13.92 -9.59
CA GLU A 282 18.62 -15.16 -9.44
C GLU A 282 17.75 -16.40 -9.18
N SER A 283 16.45 -16.20 -9.06
CA SER A 283 15.49 -17.31 -8.84
C SER A 283 15.09 -17.97 -10.15
N GLU A 284 14.58 -19.20 -10.06
CA GLU A 284 13.98 -19.89 -11.22
C GLU A 284 12.60 -19.37 -11.58
N LYS A 285 12.03 -18.45 -10.79
CA LYS A 285 10.71 -17.84 -11.02
C LYS A 285 10.89 -16.45 -11.61
N PRO A 286 10.07 -16.07 -12.61
CA PRO A 286 10.15 -14.73 -13.19
C PRO A 286 9.82 -13.67 -12.13
N MET A 287 10.71 -12.70 -11.93
CA MET A 287 10.48 -11.57 -11.04
C MET A 287 9.24 -10.76 -11.47
N ASP A 288 8.41 -10.34 -10.51
CA ASP A 288 7.36 -9.32 -10.72
C ASP A 288 7.31 -8.38 -9.52
N ARG A 289 8.32 -7.54 -9.40
CA ARG A 289 8.56 -6.69 -8.23
C ARG A 289 8.18 -5.24 -8.50
N VAL A 290 7.68 -4.58 -7.45
CA VAL A 290 7.44 -3.13 -7.45
C VAL A 290 8.47 -2.46 -6.55
N LEU A 291 9.22 -1.53 -7.11
CA LEU A 291 10.13 -0.66 -6.39
C LEU A 291 9.45 0.68 -6.13
N VAL A 292 9.14 0.96 -4.87
CA VAL A 292 8.46 2.17 -4.42
C VAL A 292 9.45 3.07 -3.66
N GLY A 293 9.44 4.34 -3.96
CA GLY A 293 10.23 5.35 -3.25
C GLY A 293 9.94 6.73 -3.80
N ASP A 294 10.10 7.75 -2.99
CA ASP A 294 9.87 9.14 -3.41
C ASP A 294 10.76 9.55 -4.59
N VAL A 295 10.40 10.67 -5.23
CA VAL A 295 11.18 11.23 -6.33
C VAL A 295 12.60 11.55 -5.83
N GLY A 296 13.63 11.07 -6.56
CA GLY A 296 15.04 11.30 -6.20
C GLY A 296 15.58 10.36 -5.12
N PHE A 297 14.89 9.27 -4.77
CA PHE A 297 15.38 8.25 -3.80
C PHE A 297 16.21 7.12 -4.46
N GLY A 298 16.68 7.30 -5.69
CA GLY A 298 17.62 6.38 -6.33
C GLY A 298 16.99 5.16 -7.01
N LYS A 299 15.66 5.14 -7.25
CA LYS A 299 15.00 4.04 -7.99
C LYS A 299 15.64 3.74 -9.35
N THR A 300 16.06 4.78 -10.06
CA THR A 300 16.69 4.66 -11.38
C THR A 300 18.03 3.93 -11.31
N GLU A 301 18.83 4.15 -10.26
CA GLU A 301 20.10 3.45 -10.07
C GLU A 301 19.87 1.94 -9.91
N LEU A 302 18.88 1.52 -9.11
CA LEU A 302 18.56 0.10 -8.97
C LEU A 302 18.05 -0.53 -10.27
N ALA A 303 17.33 0.25 -11.09
CA ALA A 303 16.92 -0.17 -12.44
C ALA A 303 18.11 -0.34 -13.38
N ILE A 304 19.12 0.53 -13.30
CA ILE A 304 20.37 0.43 -14.07
C ILE A 304 21.12 -0.84 -13.69
N ARG A 305 21.28 -1.13 -12.41
CA ARG A 305 21.94 -2.35 -11.92
C ARG A 305 21.23 -3.62 -12.39
N ALA A 306 19.88 -3.66 -12.28
CA ALA A 306 19.08 -4.76 -12.79
C ALA A 306 19.26 -4.95 -14.30
N SER A 307 19.28 -3.84 -15.06
CA SER A 307 19.53 -3.86 -16.49
C SER A 307 20.90 -4.39 -16.84
N PHE A 308 21.92 -3.94 -16.15
CA PHE A 308 23.27 -4.39 -16.41
C PHE A 308 23.46 -5.88 -16.06
N LYS A 309 22.88 -6.34 -14.95
CA LYS A 309 22.85 -7.78 -14.60
C LYS A 309 22.19 -8.62 -15.69
N ALA A 310 21.12 -8.11 -16.29
CA ALA A 310 20.44 -8.78 -17.42
C ALA A 310 21.33 -8.82 -18.67
N VAL A 311 21.98 -7.71 -19.02
CA VAL A 311 22.91 -7.61 -20.16
C VAL A 311 24.11 -8.55 -19.98
N LEU A 312 24.74 -8.58 -18.80
CA LEU A 312 25.83 -9.51 -18.49
C LEU A 312 25.41 -10.98 -18.60
N SER A 313 24.13 -11.28 -18.43
CA SER A 313 23.55 -12.61 -18.62
C SER A 313 23.14 -12.90 -20.07
N GLY A 314 23.47 -12.02 -21.01
CA GLY A 314 23.16 -12.15 -22.44
C GLY A 314 21.72 -11.84 -22.80
N LYS A 315 20.95 -11.21 -21.91
CA LYS A 315 19.54 -10.85 -22.13
C LYS A 315 19.38 -9.37 -22.48
N GLN A 316 18.37 -9.09 -23.30
CA GLN A 316 17.97 -7.72 -23.62
C GLN A 316 17.02 -7.15 -22.58
N VAL A 317 17.05 -5.83 -22.44
CA VAL A 317 16.22 -5.09 -21.49
C VAL A 317 15.32 -4.10 -22.24
N ALA A 318 14.06 -3.99 -21.80
CA ALA A 318 13.12 -2.98 -22.26
C ALA A 318 12.71 -2.07 -21.09
N LEU A 319 12.94 -0.75 -21.21
CA LEU A 319 12.43 0.24 -20.27
C LEU A 319 11.33 1.07 -20.92
N ILE A 320 10.14 1.06 -20.34
CA ILE A 320 8.98 1.79 -20.84
C ILE A 320 8.66 2.95 -19.90
N ALA A 321 8.70 4.17 -20.44
CA ALA A 321 8.34 5.41 -19.75
C ALA A 321 7.03 6.00 -20.32
N PRO A 322 6.23 6.72 -19.52
CA PRO A 322 4.94 7.27 -19.96
C PRO A 322 5.04 8.42 -20.96
N THR A 323 6.14 9.16 -20.95
CA THR A 323 6.35 10.34 -21.81
C THR A 323 7.70 10.28 -22.51
N THR A 324 7.80 10.96 -23.65
CA THR A 324 9.04 11.03 -24.44
C THR A 324 10.17 11.72 -23.67
N ILE A 325 9.84 12.75 -22.88
CA ILE A 325 10.84 13.48 -22.08
C ILE A 325 11.44 12.56 -21.01
N LEU A 326 10.61 11.80 -20.32
CA LEU A 326 11.10 10.84 -19.32
C LEU A 326 11.90 9.70 -19.95
N ALA A 327 11.46 9.21 -21.12
CA ALA A 327 12.22 8.24 -21.89
C ALA A 327 13.60 8.79 -22.30
N ARG A 328 13.68 10.05 -22.74
CA ARG A 328 14.94 10.72 -23.06
C ARG A 328 15.86 10.83 -21.86
N GLN A 329 15.32 11.26 -20.72
CA GLN A 329 16.08 11.36 -19.48
C GLN A 329 16.63 9.99 -19.02
N HIS A 330 15.81 8.93 -19.08
CA HIS A 330 16.31 7.58 -18.81
C HIS A 330 17.38 7.16 -19.81
N PHE A 331 17.19 7.46 -21.10
CA PHE A 331 18.18 7.17 -22.13
C PHE A 331 19.52 7.82 -21.82
N ASP A 332 19.54 9.12 -21.52
CA ASP A 332 20.76 9.86 -21.23
C ASP A 332 21.50 9.25 -20.01
N VAL A 333 20.79 8.97 -18.92
CA VAL A 333 21.39 8.39 -17.70
C VAL A 333 21.86 6.95 -17.91
N PHE A 334 21.08 6.12 -18.61
CA PHE A 334 21.45 4.72 -18.88
C PHE A 334 22.62 4.65 -19.85
N SER A 335 22.67 5.47 -20.89
CA SER A 335 23.81 5.54 -21.82
C SER A 335 25.07 5.95 -21.09
N GLU A 336 25.03 7.02 -20.29
CA GLU A 336 26.17 7.50 -19.52
C GLU A 336 26.73 6.41 -18.58
N ARG A 337 25.86 5.65 -17.93
CA ARG A 337 26.25 4.65 -16.94
C ARG A 337 26.67 3.31 -17.56
N LEU A 338 25.98 2.83 -18.61
CA LEU A 338 26.15 1.48 -19.14
C LEU A 338 27.11 1.40 -20.34
N GLU A 339 27.21 2.44 -21.18
CA GLU A 339 28.11 2.39 -22.36
C GLU A 339 29.58 2.32 -21.98
N LYS A 340 29.97 2.84 -20.80
CA LYS A 340 31.31 2.68 -20.23
C LYS A 340 31.70 1.20 -20.05
N TYR A 341 30.71 0.33 -19.88
CA TYR A 341 30.86 -1.12 -19.69
C TYR A 341 30.51 -1.92 -20.96
N GLY A 342 30.40 -1.23 -22.11
CA GLY A 342 30.21 -1.84 -23.43
C GLY A 342 28.78 -2.21 -23.79
N ALA A 343 27.79 -1.96 -22.91
CA ALA A 343 26.40 -2.19 -23.22
C ALA A 343 25.85 -1.11 -24.18
N LYS A 344 25.08 -1.51 -25.20
CA LYS A 344 24.52 -0.61 -26.21
C LYS A 344 23.09 -0.24 -25.84
N VAL A 345 22.88 1.06 -25.64
CA VAL A 345 21.55 1.63 -25.30
C VAL A 345 20.91 2.25 -26.53
N GLY A 346 19.64 1.94 -26.80
CA GLY A 346 18.87 2.52 -27.91
C GLY A 346 17.59 3.17 -27.43
N MET A 347 17.22 4.32 -27.99
CA MET A 347 15.96 5.01 -27.67
C MET A 347 14.96 4.89 -28.80
N LEU A 348 13.73 4.40 -28.51
CA LEU A 348 12.61 4.34 -29.43
C LEU A 348 11.56 5.41 -29.06
N SER A 349 11.47 6.46 -29.86
CA SER A 349 10.49 7.52 -29.66
C SER A 349 9.94 8.05 -30.99
N ARG A 350 8.80 8.76 -30.90
CA ARG A 350 8.25 9.47 -32.07
C ARG A 350 9.07 10.69 -32.51
N LEU A 351 10.00 11.14 -31.66
CA LEU A 351 10.86 12.30 -31.92
C LEU A 351 12.07 11.96 -32.77
N GLN A 352 12.47 10.71 -32.79
CA GLN A 352 13.55 10.25 -33.63
C GLN A 352 13.06 10.08 -35.06
N ASP A 353 13.93 10.33 -35.99
CA ASP A 353 13.65 10.12 -37.41
C ASP A 353 13.31 8.63 -37.67
N GLU A 354 12.64 8.39 -38.77
CA GLU A 354 12.17 7.05 -39.12
C GLU A 354 13.34 6.09 -39.39
N LYS A 355 14.46 6.63 -39.88
CA LYS A 355 15.67 5.86 -40.17
C LYS A 355 16.30 5.35 -38.89
N THR A 356 16.52 6.21 -37.92
CA THR A 356 17.07 5.84 -36.59
C THR A 356 16.16 4.83 -35.85
N ASN A 357 14.83 5.04 -35.88
CA ASN A 357 13.91 4.09 -35.28
C ASN A 357 13.96 2.71 -35.97
N LYS A 358 14.14 2.65 -37.29
CA LYS A 358 14.32 1.39 -38.03
C LYS A 358 15.64 0.70 -37.69
N GLU A 359 16.75 1.49 -37.59
CA GLU A 359 18.05 0.97 -37.19
C GLU A 359 18.03 0.36 -35.80
N ILE A 360 17.40 1.04 -34.84
CA ILE A 360 17.24 0.53 -33.46
C ILE A 360 16.36 -0.72 -33.45
N SER A 361 15.23 -0.72 -34.16
CA SER A 361 14.36 -1.90 -34.25
C SER A 361 15.09 -3.10 -34.85
N HIS A 362 15.90 -2.89 -35.88
CA HIS A 362 16.74 -3.93 -36.48
C HIS A 362 17.84 -4.39 -35.50
N GLY A 363 18.45 -3.45 -34.77
CA GLY A 363 19.44 -3.73 -33.73
C GLY A 363 18.90 -4.59 -32.60
N LEU A 364 17.66 -4.33 -32.17
CA LEU A 364 16.96 -5.15 -31.16
C LEU A 364 16.71 -6.58 -31.66
N LYS A 365 16.19 -6.71 -32.88
CA LYS A 365 15.91 -8.00 -33.50
C LYS A 365 17.18 -8.83 -33.74
N SER A 366 18.30 -8.18 -34.07
CA SER A 366 19.59 -8.85 -34.28
C SER A 366 20.37 -9.09 -32.98
N GLY A 367 19.99 -8.49 -31.86
CA GLY A 367 20.71 -8.54 -30.60
C GLY A 367 21.94 -7.63 -30.54
N LYS A 368 22.02 -6.60 -31.38
CA LYS A 368 23.09 -5.59 -31.37
C LYS A 368 22.84 -4.48 -30.34
N ILE A 369 21.60 -4.28 -29.92
CA ILE A 369 21.20 -3.35 -28.86
C ILE A 369 20.78 -4.16 -27.66
N ASP A 370 21.37 -3.84 -26.53
CA ASP A 370 21.17 -4.56 -25.26
C ASP A 370 20.03 -3.97 -24.45
N VAL A 371 19.93 -2.64 -24.40
CA VAL A 371 18.89 -1.93 -23.62
C VAL A 371 18.10 -1.01 -24.54
N ALA A 372 16.79 -1.21 -24.61
CA ALA A 372 15.88 -0.33 -25.32
C ALA A 372 15.06 0.50 -24.35
N ILE A 373 15.06 1.83 -24.54
CA ILE A 373 14.30 2.77 -23.74
C ILE A 373 13.31 3.50 -24.64
N GLY A 374 12.04 3.60 -24.22
CA GLY A 374 11.05 4.28 -25.05
C GLY A 374 9.72 4.46 -24.35
N THR A 375 8.77 4.99 -25.14
CA THR A 375 7.39 5.15 -24.69
C THR A 375 6.54 3.95 -25.12
N HIS A 376 5.22 4.12 -25.17
CA HIS A 376 4.29 3.11 -25.72
C HIS A 376 4.63 2.63 -27.14
N ARG A 377 5.55 3.30 -27.86
CA ARG A 377 6.11 2.84 -29.14
C ARG A 377 6.79 1.47 -29.01
N MET A 378 7.39 1.19 -27.85
CA MET A 378 7.98 -0.11 -27.51
C MET A 378 6.99 -1.27 -27.57
N LEU A 379 5.68 -0.99 -27.43
CA LEU A 379 4.59 -1.98 -27.47
C LEU A 379 4.00 -2.19 -28.88
N SER A 380 4.62 -1.64 -29.91
CA SER A 380 4.16 -1.75 -31.30
C SER A 380 4.56 -3.10 -31.89
N LYS A 381 3.75 -3.61 -32.81
CA LYS A 381 3.94 -4.96 -33.40
C LYS A 381 5.23 -5.14 -34.21
N ASP A 382 5.79 -4.05 -34.70
CA ASP A 382 7.03 -4.02 -35.49
C ASP A 382 8.30 -4.05 -34.65
N ILE A 383 8.18 -3.91 -33.32
CA ILE A 383 9.30 -4.02 -32.40
C ILE A 383 9.39 -5.47 -31.90
N ALA A 384 10.50 -6.10 -32.21
CA ALA A 384 10.82 -7.45 -31.76
C ALA A 384 12.21 -7.47 -31.13
N PHE A 385 12.32 -8.15 -30.01
CA PHE A 385 13.58 -8.44 -29.33
C PHE A 385 14.09 -9.81 -29.76
N LYS A 386 15.40 -9.97 -29.82
CA LYS A 386 16.01 -11.29 -30.04
C LYS A 386 15.84 -12.17 -28.80
N ASP A 387 16.11 -11.64 -27.62
CA ASP A 387 16.03 -12.36 -26.34
C ASP A 387 15.77 -11.40 -25.16
N LEU A 388 14.51 -10.98 -25.01
CA LEU A 388 14.10 -10.08 -23.93
C LEU A 388 14.03 -10.83 -22.59
N GLY A 389 14.84 -10.43 -21.61
CA GLY A 389 14.86 -11.02 -20.26
C GLY A 389 14.28 -10.14 -19.17
N LEU A 390 14.40 -8.81 -19.31
CA LEU A 390 13.94 -7.86 -18.29
C LEU A 390 13.07 -6.76 -18.89
N LEU A 391 11.90 -6.53 -18.29
CA LEU A 391 11.01 -5.41 -18.59
C LEU A 391 10.93 -4.45 -17.41
N ILE A 392 11.37 -3.22 -17.60
CA ILE A 392 11.24 -2.15 -16.60
C ILE A 392 10.12 -1.22 -17.01
N ILE A 393 9.23 -0.89 -16.07
CA ILE A 393 8.09 -0.02 -16.31
C ILE A 393 8.12 1.11 -15.31
N ASP A 394 8.32 2.33 -15.80
CA ASP A 394 8.26 3.51 -14.95
C ASP A 394 6.85 4.13 -14.97
N GLU A 395 6.34 4.48 -13.77
CA GLU A 395 5.04 5.14 -13.57
C GLU A 395 3.86 4.44 -14.31
N GLU A 396 3.70 3.10 -14.11
CA GLU A 396 2.66 2.26 -14.76
C GLU A 396 1.25 2.89 -14.73
N GLN A 397 0.93 3.68 -13.70
CA GLN A 397 -0.38 4.31 -13.53
C GLN A 397 -0.76 5.22 -14.68
N ARG A 398 0.21 5.77 -15.37
CA ARG A 398 0.01 6.73 -16.47
C ARG A 398 -0.29 6.08 -17.79
N PHE A 399 -0.21 4.75 -17.88
CA PHE A 399 -0.54 4.00 -19.08
C PHE A 399 -2.04 3.75 -19.22
N GLY A 400 -2.56 3.92 -20.42
CA GLY A 400 -3.95 3.60 -20.74
C GLY A 400 -4.25 2.10 -20.69
N VAL A 401 -5.53 1.74 -20.68
CA VAL A 401 -6.00 0.34 -20.56
C VAL A 401 -5.42 -0.57 -21.64
N LEU A 402 -5.44 -0.13 -22.91
CA LEU A 402 -4.90 -0.91 -24.04
C LEU A 402 -3.38 -1.13 -23.93
N GLN A 403 -2.66 -0.17 -23.39
CA GLN A 403 -1.21 -0.28 -23.17
C GLN A 403 -0.92 -1.29 -22.07
N LYS A 404 -1.68 -1.25 -20.98
CA LYS A 404 -1.58 -2.22 -19.88
C LYS A 404 -1.87 -3.65 -20.32
N GLU A 405 -2.83 -3.85 -21.20
CA GLU A 405 -3.13 -5.16 -21.78
C GLU A 405 -1.94 -5.69 -22.62
N LYS A 406 -1.31 -4.85 -23.43
CA LYS A 406 -0.12 -5.22 -24.19
C LYS A 406 1.08 -5.54 -23.29
N ILE A 407 1.29 -4.75 -22.25
CA ILE A 407 2.31 -4.99 -21.22
C ILE A 407 2.08 -6.35 -20.54
N LYS A 408 0.83 -6.69 -20.21
CA LYS A 408 0.49 -7.99 -19.61
C LYS A 408 0.91 -9.17 -20.48
N ARG A 409 0.79 -9.07 -21.81
CA ARG A 409 1.19 -10.13 -22.74
C ARG A 409 2.71 -10.33 -22.81
N LEU A 410 3.49 -9.27 -22.62
CA LEU A 410 4.95 -9.35 -22.58
C LEU A 410 5.47 -9.96 -21.27
N ARG A 411 4.67 -9.96 -20.21
CA ARG A 411 5.08 -10.34 -18.87
C ARG A 411 5.15 -11.84 -18.59
N THR A 412 4.73 -12.70 -19.51
CA THR A 412 4.48 -14.11 -19.18
C THR A 412 5.74 -14.85 -18.70
N ASN A 413 6.90 -14.63 -19.37
CA ASN A 413 8.11 -15.43 -19.14
C ASN A 413 9.36 -14.58 -18.89
N ILE A 414 9.20 -13.28 -18.61
CA ILE A 414 10.31 -12.35 -18.40
C ILE A 414 10.20 -11.69 -17.04
N ASP A 415 11.33 -11.27 -16.51
CA ASP A 415 11.38 -10.48 -15.30
C ASP A 415 10.77 -9.10 -15.49
N VAL A 416 10.03 -8.64 -14.49
CA VAL A 416 9.37 -7.33 -14.52
C VAL A 416 9.71 -6.55 -13.26
N LEU A 417 10.31 -5.39 -13.45
CA LEU A 417 10.57 -4.40 -12.41
C LEU A 417 9.72 -3.15 -12.66
N MET A 418 8.85 -2.83 -11.73
CA MET A 418 8.03 -1.62 -11.80
C MET A 418 8.59 -0.55 -10.89
N LEU A 419 8.79 0.66 -11.42
CA LEU A 419 9.20 1.82 -10.65
C LEU A 419 7.98 2.71 -10.38
N SER A 420 7.82 3.15 -9.14
CA SER A 420 6.76 4.09 -8.79
C SER A 420 7.21 5.10 -7.74
N ALA A 421 6.98 6.39 -8.00
CA ALA A 421 7.21 7.44 -7.02
C ALA A 421 6.06 7.54 -6.01
N THR A 422 4.88 7.07 -6.40
CA THR A 422 3.72 6.95 -5.49
C THR A 422 3.08 5.61 -5.73
N PRO A 423 2.88 4.78 -4.69
CA PRO A 423 2.14 3.55 -4.86
C PRO A 423 0.72 3.90 -5.30
N ILE A 424 0.36 3.43 -6.51
CA ILE A 424 -0.99 3.60 -6.98
C ILE A 424 -1.90 2.70 -6.18
N PRO A 425 -3.14 3.13 -6.04
CA PRO A 425 -4.15 2.37 -5.35
C PRO A 425 -4.21 0.88 -5.74
N ARG A 426 -4.16 0.55 -7.04
CA ARG A 426 -4.19 -0.86 -7.50
C ARG A 426 -2.92 -1.62 -7.11
N THR A 427 -1.76 -0.98 -7.19
CA THR A 427 -0.47 -1.57 -6.85
C THR A 427 -0.33 -1.71 -5.33
N LEU A 428 -0.74 -0.68 -4.58
CA LEU A 428 -0.84 -0.72 -3.13
C LEU A 428 -1.78 -1.84 -2.68
N TYR A 429 -2.92 -1.97 -3.34
CA TYR A 429 -3.88 -3.03 -3.10
C TYR A 429 -3.30 -4.43 -3.36
N LEU A 430 -2.64 -4.65 -4.50
CA LEU A 430 -2.00 -5.93 -4.82
C LEU A 430 -0.86 -6.25 -3.84
N ALA A 431 -0.18 -5.23 -3.38
CA ALA A 431 0.91 -5.34 -2.43
C ALA A 431 0.44 -5.63 -1.00
N LEU A 432 -0.58 -4.91 -0.53
CA LEU A 432 -1.22 -5.18 0.76
C LEU A 432 -1.85 -6.57 0.81
N SER A 433 -2.20 -7.14 -0.35
CA SER A 433 -2.73 -8.50 -0.47
C SER A 433 -1.66 -9.58 -0.54
N ASN A 434 -0.39 -9.27 -0.28
CA ASN A 434 0.75 -10.19 -0.41
C ASN A 434 0.84 -10.90 -1.78
N LEU A 435 0.21 -10.32 -2.81
CA LEU A 435 0.19 -10.91 -4.16
C LEU A 435 1.39 -10.50 -4.99
N LYS A 436 2.07 -9.41 -4.62
CA LYS A 436 3.20 -8.88 -5.38
C LYS A 436 4.32 -8.41 -4.44
N PRO A 437 5.57 -8.86 -4.63
CA PRO A 437 6.73 -8.38 -3.88
C PRO A 437 6.91 -6.87 -4.05
N ILE A 438 7.16 -6.17 -2.94
CA ILE A 438 7.45 -4.73 -2.95
C ILE A 438 8.73 -4.45 -2.19
N SER A 439 9.62 -3.73 -2.85
CA SER A 439 10.77 -3.08 -2.21
C SER A 439 10.43 -1.60 -1.95
N LYS A 440 10.74 -1.11 -0.75
CA LYS A 440 10.46 0.28 -0.34
C LYS A 440 11.75 1.02 -0.08
N ILE A 441 11.89 2.22 -0.62
CA ILE A 441 12.94 3.17 -0.28
C ILE A 441 12.28 4.35 0.42
N GLN A 442 12.41 4.40 1.75
CA GLN A 442 11.78 5.42 2.60
C GLN A 442 12.81 6.43 3.11
N THR A 443 14.07 6.02 3.22
CA THR A 443 15.17 6.86 3.69
C THR A 443 15.68 7.72 2.52
N PRO A 444 15.68 9.07 2.65
CA PRO A 444 16.24 9.94 1.63
C PRO A 444 17.77 9.76 1.53
N PRO A 445 18.36 9.97 0.34
CA PRO A 445 19.82 10.04 0.19
C PRO A 445 20.42 11.13 1.07
N LEU A 446 21.69 10.93 1.48
CA LEU A 446 22.43 11.94 2.26
C LEU A 446 22.55 13.26 1.49
N GLY A 447 22.47 14.38 2.20
CA GLY A 447 22.55 15.72 1.63
C GLY A 447 21.23 16.26 1.07
N ARG A 448 20.14 15.50 1.13
CA ARG A 448 18.83 15.99 0.68
C ARG A 448 18.07 16.66 1.82
N GLU A 449 17.88 17.98 1.70
CA GLU A 449 17.11 18.75 2.68
C GLU A 449 15.59 18.61 2.47
N ALA A 450 14.85 18.78 3.57
CA ALA A 450 13.40 18.83 3.52
C ALA A 450 12.93 20.08 2.76
N ILE A 451 11.93 19.91 1.90
CA ILE A 451 11.38 20.99 1.08
C ILE A 451 10.39 21.80 1.94
N GLU A 452 10.65 23.07 2.11
CA GLU A 452 9.74 23.97 2.81
C GLU A 452 8.43 24.11 2.05
N THR A 453 7.34 23.56 2.61
CA THR A 453 6.03 23.57 1.98
C THR A 453 5.14 24.64 2.63
N ARG A 454 4.73 25.64 1.84
CA ARG A 454 3.81 26.69 2.25
C ARG A 454 2.49 26.57 1.50
N VAL A 455 1.39 26.67 2.24
CA VAL A 455 0.03 26.66 1.69
C VAL A 455 -0.61 27.99 2.09
N GLU A 456 -0.73 28.90 1.13
CA GLU A 456 -1.03 30.31 1.35
C GLU A 456 -2.15 30.81 0.42
N HIS A 457 -2.76 31.92 0.79
CA HIS A 457 -3.69 32.62 -0.10
C HIS A 457 -2.95 33.18 -1.32
N PHE A 458 -3.61 33.11 -2.47
CA PHE A 458 -3.05 33.67 -3.71
C PHE A 458 -2.74 35.16 -3.55
N SER A 459 -1.50 35.56 -3.79
CA SER A 459 -1.04 36.95 -3.72
C SER A 459 0.09 37.19 -4.73
N TRP A 460 -0.07 38.20 -5.57
CA TRP A 460 0.98 38.63 -6.49
C TRP A 460 2.22 39.17 -5.79
N MET A 461 2.06 39.79 -4.61
CA MET A 461 3.20 40.28 -3.80
C MET A 461 4.03 39.10 -3.28
N LEU A 462 3.38 38.01 -2.83
CA LEU A 462 4.07 36.80 -2.41
C LEU A 462 4.82 36.14 -3.58
N ILE A 463 4.19 36.08 -4.77
CA ILE A 463 4.80 35.55 -6.00
C ILE A 463 6.04 36.38 -6.36
N LYS A 464 5.94 37.72 -6.35
CA LYS A 464 7.07 38.62 -6.59
C LYS A 464 8.22 38.33 -5.63
N SER A 465 7.95 38.33 -4.32
CA SER A 465 8.97 38.10 -3.31
C SER A 465 9.64 36.73 -3.44
N ALA A 466 8.88 35.68 -3.78
CA ALA A 466 9.42 34.34 -3.99
C ALA A 466 10.34 34.27 -5.23
N ILE A 467 9.97 34.93 -6.32
CA ILE A 467 10.80 35.00 -7.53
C ILE A 467 12.07 35.82 -7.27
N GLU A 468 11.96 37.01 -6.69
CA GLU A 468 13.11 37.86 -6.39
C GLU A 468 14.11 37.19 -5.44
N HIS A 469 13.61 36.51 -4.42
CA HIS A 469 14.44 35.73 -3.48
C HIS A 469 15.21 34.62 -4.22
N GLU A 470 14.56 33.91 -5.15
CA GLU A 470 15.21 32.83 -5.91
C GLU A 470 16.28 33.37 -6.88
N LEU A 471 15.97 34.45 -7.60
CA LEU A 471 16.91 35.09 -8.50
C LEU A 471 18.13 35.65 -7.78
N ALA A 472 17.95 36.22 -6.57
CA ALA A 472 19.06 36.74 -5.76
C ALA A 472 20.10 35.69 -5.37
N ARG A 473 19.71 34.40 -5.35
CA ARG A 473 20.62 33.28 -5.09
C ARG A 473 21.00 32.48 -6.35
N ASN A 474 20.78 33.08 -7.55
CA ASN A 474 21.03 32.45 -8.86
C ASN A 474 20.29 31.13 -9.09
N GLY A 475 19.16 30.94 -8.44
CA GLY A 475 18.29 29.79 -8.64
C GLY A 475 17.21 30.05 -9.69
N GLN A 476 16.42 29.04 -9.97
CA GLN A 476 15.34 29.09 -10.96
C GLN A 476 14.00 28.81 -10.31
N VAL A 477 12.95 29.42 -10.86
CA VAL A 477 11.57 29.27 -10.39
C VAL A 477 10.77 28.44 -11.38
N PHE A 478 10.05 27.48 -10.84
CA PHE A 478 9.06 26.75 -11.56
C PHE A 478 7.66 27.24 -11.19
N PHE A 479 6.93 27.81 -12.16
CA PHE A 479 5.57 28.32 -11.94
C PHE A 479 4.55 27.44 -12.66
N LEU A 480 3.61 26.86 -11.89
CA LEU A 480 2.55 26.00 -12.41
C LEU A 480 1.24 26.79 -12.57
N GLU A 481 0.77 26.90 -13.83
CA GLU A 481 -0.58 27.36 -14.16
C GLU A 481 -1.33 26.28 -14.95
N ASN A 482 -2.39 25.74 -14.36
CA ASN A 482 -3.13 24.61 -14.93
C ASN A 482 -3.88 24.91 -16.23
N ARG A 483 -4.09 26.19 -16.56
CA ARG A 483 -4.88 26.63 -17.71
C ARG A 483 -4.00 27.25 -18.78
N ILE A 484 -3.86 26.58 -19.92
CA ILE A 484 -3.02 27.05 -21.04
C ILE A 484 -3.35 28.49 -21.45
N HIS A 485 -4.65 28.84 -21.52
CA HIS A 485 -5.06 30.20 -21.94
C HIS A 485 -4.66 31.28 -20.93
N LYS A 486 -4.29 30.96 -19.70
CA LYS A 486 -3.84 31.89 -18.68
C LYS A 486 -2.32 32.08 -18.66
N ILE A 487 -1.55 31.17 -19.26
CA ILE A 487 -0.08 31.21 -19.21
C ILE A 487 0.43 32.58 -19.69
N LYS A 488 -0.07 33.08 -20.81
CA LYS A 488 0.35 34.37 -21.33
C LYS A 488 0.06 35.51 -20.35
N SER A 489 -1.15 35.61 -19.82
CA SER A 489 -1.51 36.67 -18.86
C SER A 489 -0.71 36.58 -17.57
N VAL A 490 -0.38 35.37 -17.10
CA VAL A 490 0.48 35.15 -15.93
C VAL A 490 1.91 35.62 -16.22
N MET A 491 2.45 35.29 -17.40
CA MET A 491 3.77 35.75 -17.81
C MET A 491 3.83 37.28 -17.91
N ASP A 492 2.81 37.90 -18.50
CA ASP A 492 2.73 39.37 -18.61
C ASP A 492 2.72 40.03 -17.22
N GLU A 493 1.99 39.47 -16.25
CA GLU A 493 1.98 39.98 -14.86
C GLU A 493 3.32 39.75 -14.15
N ILE A 494 3.93 38.57 -14.28
CA ILE A 494 5.26 38.30 -13.70
C ILE A 494 6.29 39.25 -14.29
N GLN A 495 6.26 39.52 -15.63
CA GLN A 495 7.18 40.44 -16.30
C GLN A 495 7.04 41.88 -15.81
N LYS A 496 5.82 42.31 -15.48
CA LYS A 496 5.59 43.65 -14.86
C LYS A 496 6.15 43.73 -13.43
N LEU A 497 5.98 42.66 -12.67
CA LEU A 497 6.39 42.62 -11.26
C LEU A 497 7.90 42.44 -11.10
N VAL A 498 8.54 41.65 -11.99
CA VAL A 498 9.97 41.36 -11.99
C VAL A 498 10.51 41.50 -13.40
N PRO A 499 10.77 42.75 -13.88
CA PRO A 499 11.20 43.03 -15.25
C PRO A 499 12.51 42.37 -15.67
N SER A 500 13.37 42.04 -14.69
CA SER A 500 14.67 41.40 -14.92
C SER A 500 14.58 39.90 -15.19
N ALA A 501 13.44 39.27 -14.91
CA ALA A 501 13.28 37.81 -15.04
C ALA A 501 13.12 37.38 -16.51
N ARG A 502 13.88 36.36 -16.91
CA ARG A 502 13.75 35.72 -18.22
C ARG A 502 12.70 34.63 -18.13
N LEU A 503 11.55 34.85 -18.83
CA LEU A 503 10.40 33.95 -18.74
C LEU A 503 10.31 33.02 -19.93
N MET A 504 9.87 31.78 -19.72
CA MET A 504 9.56 30.83 -20.79
C MET A 504 8.26 30.07 -20.46
N ALA A 505 7.45 29.80 -21.50
CA ALA A 505 6.24 29.02 -21.42
C ALA A 505 6.49 27.55 -21.76
N LEU A 506 5.78 26.62 -21.10
CA LEU A 506 5.80 25.21 -21.44
C LEU A 506 4.41 24.56 -21.25
N HIS A 507 3.81 24.03 -22.32
CA HIS A 507 2.50 23.41 -22.26
C HIS A 507 2.29 22.33 -23.33
N GLY A 508 1.33 21.43 -23.11
CA GLY A 508 1.09 20.25 -23.95
C GLY A 508 0.54 20.49 -25.35
N ARG A 509 0.28 21.77 -25.75
CA ARG A 509 -0.06 22.14 -27.14
C ARG A 509 1.16 22.52 -27.97
N MET A 510 2.34 22.66 -27.38
CA MET A 510 3.59 22.88 -28.07
C MET A 510 4.01 21.60 -28.79
N GLY A 511 4.73 21.72 -29.88
CA GLY A 511 5.37 20.60 -30.56
C GLY A 511 6.40 19.94 -29.65
N GLU A 512 6.56 18.61 -29.73
CA GLU A 512 7.46 17.86 -28.85
C GLU A 512 8.91 18.40 -28.89
N LYS A 513 9.39 18.83 -30.06
CA LYS A 513 10.72 19.47 -30.19
C LYS A 513 10.81 20.78 -29.40
N GLN A 514 9.81 21.64 -29.51
CA GLN A 514 9.76 22.89 -28.73
C GLN A 514 9.74 22.62 -27.21
N ILE A 515 9.06 21.57 -26.78
CA ILE A 515 9.03 21.17 -25.38
C ILE A 515 10.44 20.79 -24.90
N ILE A 516 11.17 20.00 -25.68
CA ILE A 516 12.55 19.58 -25.35
C ILE A 516 13.47 20.80 -25.32
N ASP A 517 13.46 21.62 -26.37
CA ASP A 517 14.29 22.83 -26.47
C ASP A 517 14.02 23.77 -25.27
N SER A 518 12.77 23.88 -24.84
CA SER A 518 12.40 24.69 -23.67
C SER A 518 12.96 24.12 -22.37
N VAL A 519 12.89 22.79 -22.18
CA VAL A 519 13.42 22.11 -20.99
C VAL A 519 14.95 22.21 -20.96
N GLU A 520 15.63 22.02 -22.10
CA GLU A 520 17.08 22.17 -22.22
C GLU A 520 17.52 23.60 -21.92
N SER A 521 16.87 24.61 -22.52
CA SER A 521 17.12 26.01 -22.23
C SER A 521 16.97 26.37 -20.75
N PHE A 522 15.98 25.78 -20.08
CA PHE A 522 15.81 25.97 -18.65
C PHE A 522 16.92 25.27 -17.83
N LYS A 523 17.30 24.05 -18.19
CA LYS A 523 18.41 23.32 -17.55
C LYS A 523 19.74 24.05 -17.67
N GLU A 524 19.99 24.69 -18.83
CA GLU A 524 21.20 25.46 -19.09
C GLU A 524 21.22 26.85 -18.42
N GLY A 525 20.16 27.22 -17.66
CA GLY A 525 20.09 28.51 -16.98
C GLY A 525 19.81 29.71 -17.88
N LYS A 526 19.38 29.49 -19.14
CA LYS A 526 18.98 30.56 -20.06
C LYS A 526 17.64 31.20 -19.72
N THR A 527 16.86 30.56 -18.84
CA THR A 527 15.54 30.98 -18.39
C THR A 527 15.51 30.96 -16.86
N ASP A 528 14.93 31.99 -16.25
CA ASP A 528 14.84 32.12 -14.78
C ASP A 528 13.53 31.57 -14.23
N VAL A 529 12.42 31.81 -14.94
CA VAL A 529 11.10 31.37 -14.56
C VAL A 529 10.44 30.59 -15.68
N LEU A 530 10.17 29.31 -15.44
CA LEU A 530 9.45 28.44 -16.38
C LEU A 530 7.97 28.38 -15.97
N VAL A 531 7.09 29.01 -16.77
CA VAL A 531 5.65 28.99 -16.58
C VAL A 531 5.05 27.82 -17.35
N SER A 532 4.50 26.81 -16.64
CA SER A 532 4.09 25.56 -17.26
C SER A 532 2.75 25.05 -16.77
N THR A 533 2.13 24.15 -17.56
CA THR A 533 1.05 23.29 -17.10
C THR A 533 1.58 22.05 -16.38
N THR A 534 0.70 21.13 -15.95
CA THR A 534 1.06 19.87 -15.29
C THR A 534 1.90 18.91 -16.16
N ILE A 535 2.30 19.29 -17.38
CA ILE A 535 3.16 18.46 -18.23
C ILE A 535 4.49 18.09 -17.54
N ILE A 536 4.98 18.95 -16.64
CA ILE A 536 6.22 18.74 -15.88
C ILE A 536 6.05 17.70 -14.74
N GLU A 537 4.84 17.41 -14.33
CA GLU A 537 4.55 16.31 -13.39
C GLU A 537 5.17 14.97 -13.87
N ASN A 538 5.38 14.85 -15.19
CA ASN A 538 5.79 13.63 -15.86
C ASN A 538 7.32 13.37 -15.85
N GLY A 539 8.00 13.58 -14.73
CA GLY A 539 9.35 13.05 -14.55
C GLY A 539 10.51 13.97 -14.96
N ILE A 540 10.26 15.21 -15.36
CA ILE A 540 11.33 16.12 -15.77
C ILE A 540 12.24 16.45 -14.59
N ASP A 541 13.54 16.27 -14.77
CA ASP A 541 14.58 16.67 -13.83
C ASP A 541 14.98 18.13 -14.07
N LEU A 542 14.86 18.94 -13.03
CA LEU A 542 15.15 20.37 -13.04
C LEU A 542 16.13 20.71 -11.89
N PRO A 543 17.42 20.44 -12.06
CA PRO A 543 18.39 20.48 -10.95
C PRO A 543 18.58 21.87 -10.33
N ASN A 544 18.31 22.95 -11.05
CA ASN A 544 18.47 24.34 -10.58
C ASN A 544 17.14 24.98 -10.11
N ALA A 545 16.00 24.27 -10.26
CA ALA A 545 14.71 24.76 -9.80
C ALA A 545 14.57 24.49 -8.29
N ASN A 546 14.76 25.52 -7.47
CA ASN A 546 14.64 25.41 -6.03
C ASN A 546 13.32 26.00 -5.50
N THR A 547 12.61 26.77 -6.31
CA THR A 547 11.29 27.32 -5.94
C THR A 547 10.22 26.83 -6.90
N LEU A 548 9.14 26.24 -6.36
CA LEU A 548 7.92 25.88 -7.07
C LEU A 548 6.76 26.75 -6.59
N ILE A 549 6.06 27.39 -7.52
CA ILE A 549 4.84 28.16 -7.22
C ILE A 549 3.67 27.53 -7.98
N VAL A 550 2.63 27.13 -7.29
CA VAL A 550 1.39 26.59 -7.86
C VAL A 550 0.29 27.63 -7.71
N SER A 551 -0.21 28.17 -8.82
CA SER A 551 -1.19 29.27 -8.82
C SER A 551 -2.57 28.91 -8.25
N ASP A 552 -3.01 27.67 -8.43
CA ASP A 552 -4.31 27.15 -7.95
C ASP A 552 -4.16 25.68 -7.48
N ALA A 553 -3.75 25.51 -6.24
CA ALA A 553 -3.51 24.19 -5.65
C ALA A 553 -4.80 23.38 -5.38
N THR A 554 -5.97 24.05 -5.35
CA THR A 554 -7.26 23.37 -5.14
C THR A 554 -7.61 22.37 -6.23
N ARG A 555 -6.98 22.49 -7.40
CA ARG A 555 -7.18 21.63 -8.57
C ARG A 555 -6.27 20.44 -8.65
N LEU A 556 -5.22 20.43 -7.84
CA LEU A 556 -4.29 19.31 -7.81
C LEU A 556 -4.82 18.14 -6.99
N GLY A 557 -4.55 16.93 -7.46
CA GLY A 557 -4.64 15.76 -6.60
C GLY A 557 -3.49 15.74 -5.60
N LEU A 558 -3.67 15.09 -4.46
CA LEU A 558 -2.66 15.06 -3.41
C LEU A 558 -1.37 14.38 -3.88
N SER A 559 -1.48 13.26 -4.58
CA SER A 559 -0.33 12.58 -5.21
C SER A 559 0.36 13.45 -6.26
N GLN A 560 -0.39 14.24 -7.05
CA GLN A 560 0.17 15.16 -8.02
C GLN A 560 0.98 16.28 -7.33
N ALA A 561 0.41 16.89 -6.30
CA ALA A 561 1.07 17.93 -5.53
C ALA A 561 2.38 17.40 -4.90
N HIS A 562 2.38 16.19 -4.38
CA HIS A 562 3.57 15.54 -3.85
C HIS A 562 4.64 15.27 -4.94
N GLN A 563 4.24 14.74 -6.10
CA GLN A 563 5.16 14.54 -7.23
C GLN A 563 5.79 15.85 -7.70
N LEU A 564 4.99 16.93 -7.80
CA LEU A 564 5.47 18.27 -8.16
C LEU A 564 6.44 18.81 -7.09
N ARG A 565 6.13 18.66 -5.81
CA ARG A 565 7.03 19.03 -4.71
C ARG A 565 8.40 18.35 -4.86
N GLY A 566 8.41 17.05 -5.20
CA GLY A 566 9.65 16.30 -5.41
C GLY A 566 10.47 16.71 -6.65
N ARG A 567 9.98 17.65 -7.47
CA ARG A 567 10.71 18.16 -8.66
C ARG A 567 11.70 19.26 -8.35
N VAL A 568 11.59 19.90 -7.18
CA VAL A 568 12.50 20.94 -6.71
C VAL A 568 13.38 20.42 -5.58
N GLY A 569 14.51 21.10 -5.31
CA GLY A 569 15.38 20.77 -4.19
C GLY A 569 16.19 19.49 -4.38
N ARG A 570 16.96 19.42 -5.46
CA ARG A 570 17.83 18.28 -5.76
C ARG A 570 19.32 18.50 -5.48
N ARG A 571 19.69 19.67 -4.99
CA ARG A 571 21.04 20.05 -4.55
C ARG A 571 21.00 20.50 -3.10
N ASP A 572 22.14 20.79 -2.53
CA ASP A 572 22.32 21.28 -1.14
C ASP A 572 21.76 22.68 -0.91
N ILE A 573 20.73 23.07 -1.67
CA ILE A 573 20.07 24.39 -1.57
C ILE A 573 18.65 24.15 -1.07
N LYS A 574 18.30 24.83 0.02
CA LYS A 574 16.95 24.77 0.58
C LYS A 574 15.90 25.16 -0.47
N ALA A 575 14.99 24.24 -0.74
CA ALA A 575 13.91 24.45 -1.70
C ALA A 575 12.61 24.86 -1.01
N SER A 576 11.80 25.64 -1.72
CA SER A 576 10.51 26.13 -1.25
C SER A 576 9.40 25.82 -2.24
N VAL A 577 8.25 25.38 -1.74
CA VAL A 577 7.06 25.15 -2.55
C VAL A 577 5.90 25.98 -2.00
N TYR A 578 5.28 26.76 -2.87
CA TYR A 578 4.12 27.58 -2.57
C TYR A 578 2.89 26.99 -3.24
N PHE A 579 1.99 26.39 -2.47
CA PHE A 579 0.67 25.99 -2.91
C PHE A 579 -0.32 27.12 -2.65
N LEU A 580 -0.65 27.88 -3.69
CA LEU A 580 -1.53 29.03 -3.57
C LEU A 580 -2.98 28.63 -3.86
N PHE A 581 -3.93 29.28 -3.16
CA PHE A 581 -5.35 29.04 -3.34
C PHE A 581 -6.18 30.30 -3.14
N ASP A 582 -7.35 30.34 -3.80
CA ASP A 582 -8.36 31.37 -3.62
C ASP A 582 -9.38 30.88 -2.56
N PRO A 583 -9.51 31.53 -1.39
CA PRO A 583 -10.46 31.12 -0.36
C PRO A 583 -11.90 31.00 -0.82
N LYS A 584 -12.29 31.84 -1.81
CA LYS A 584 -13.64 31.82 -2.38
C LYS A 584 -13.95 30.55 -3.18
N LYS A 585 -12.95 29.77 -3.56
CA LYS A 585 -13.05 28.56 -4.38
C LYS A 585 -12.74 27.28 -3.57
N LEU A 586 -12.54 27.40 -2.27
CA LEU A 586 -12.14 26.29 -1.42
C LEU A 586 -13.35 25.38 -1.16
N SER A 587 -13.31 24.14 -1.62
CA SER A 587 -14.25 23.09 -1.23
C SER A 587 -13.70 22.31 -0.04
N VAL A 588 -14.57 21.65 0.74
CA VAL A 588 -14.18 20.80 1.90
C VAL A 588 -13.13 19.75 1.50
N ILE A 589 -13.26 19.15 0.31
CA ILE A 589 -12.29 18.16 -0.19
C ILE A 589 -10.95 18.84 -0.54
N ALA A 590 -10.98 20.03 -1.13
CA ALA A 590 -9.76 20.77 -1.45
C ALA A 590 -9.04 21.23 -0.17
N GLU A 591 -9.76 21.68 0.83
CA GLU A 591 -9.25 22.03 2.16
C GLU A 591 -8.55 20.82 2.81
N SER A 592 -9.21 19.67 2.88
CA SER A 592 -8.61 18.43 3.41
C SER A 592 -7.34 17.99 2.67
N ARG A 593 -7.24 18.26 1.34
CA ARG A 593 -6.02 18.00 0.57
C ARG A 593 -4.89 18.97 0.93
N LEU A 594 -5.22 20.25 1.07
CA LEU A 594 -4.24 21.28 1.44
C LEU A 594 -3.71 21.05 2.85
N ASP A 595 -4.56 20.64 3.79
CA ASP A 595 -4.15 20.27 5.14
C ASP A 595 -3.24 19.05 5.15
N ALA A 596 -3.56 18.04 4.35
CA ALA A 596 -2.68 16.87 4.19
C ALA A 596 -1.30 17.23 3.59
N LEU A 597 -1.22 18.22 2.69
CA LEU A 597 0.07 18.71 2.16
C LEU A 597 0.91 19.42 3.22
N LYS A 598 0.29 20.07 4.21
CA LYS A 598 0.97 20.65 5.37
C LYS A 598 1.46 19.57 6.32
N GLU A 599 0.60 18.58 6.63
CA GLU A 599 0.87 17.50 7.57
C GLU A 599 2.01 16.59 7.07
N PHE A 600 1.95 16.18 5.80
CA PHE A 600 2.94 15.28 5.20
C PHE A 600 4.02 16.06 4.42
N SER A 601 4.76 16.91 5.12
CA SER A 601 5.80 17.76 4.53
C SER A 601 7.19 17.11 4.51
N ASN A 602 7.41 16.01 5.23
CA ASN A 602 8.70 15.35 5.34
C ASN A 602 9.07 14.56 4.09
N LEU A 603 10.37 14.34 3.90
CA LEU A 603 10.90 13.41 2.90
C LEU A 603 10.53 11.99 3.32
N GLY A 604 10.09 11.16 2.35
CA GLY A 604 9.65 9.79 2.61
C GLY A 604 8.15 9.63 2.89
N ASP A 605 7.39 10.72 3.03
CA ASP A 605 5.94 10.67 3.28
C ASP A 605 5.10 10.27 2.04
N GLY A 606 5.72 10.00 0.90
CA GLY A 606 4.99 9.67 -0.34
C GLY A 606 4.00 8.52 -0.20
N PHE A 607 4.33 7.49 0.59
CA PHE A 607 3.43 6.38 0.87
C PHE A 607 2.20 6.82 1.68
N LYS A 608 2.40 7.66 2.71
CA LYS A 608 1.32 8.22 3.54
C LYS A 608 0.40 9.13 2.72
N ILE A 609 1.01 9.93 1.84
CA ILE A 609 0.28 10.80 0.90
C ILE A 609 -0.55 9.99 -0.09
N ALA A 610 0.01 8.91 -0.66
CA ALA A 610 -0.75 8.04 -1.55
C ALA A 610 -1.92 7.36 -0.85
N LEU A 611 -1.75 6.93 0.39
CA LEU A 611 -2.82 6.40 1.22
C LEU A 611 -3.88 7.47 1.49
N ARG A 612 -3.47 8.69 1.86
CA ARG A 612 -4.38 9.81 2.12
C ARG A 612 -5.10 10.29 0.85
N ASP A 613 -4.41 10.30 -0.30
CA ASP A 613 -5.05 10.61 -1.60
C ASP A 613 -6.12 9.57 -1.96
N LEU A 614 -5.86 8.30 -1.63
CA LEU A 614 -6.82 7.22 -1.75
C LEU A 614 -8.05 7.44 -0.86
N GLU A 615 -7.83 7.82 0.39
CA GLU A 615 -8.89 8.14 1.34
C GLU A 615 -9.76 9.29 0.82
N LEU A 616 -9.14 10.36 0.30
CA LEU A 616 -9.84 11.56 -0.18
C LEU A 616 -10.51 11.39 -1.55
N ARG A 617 -9.92 10.63 -2.46
CA ARG A 617 -10.50 10.34 -3.78
C ARG A 617 -11.51 9.21 -3.74
N GLY A 618 -11.37 8.32 -2.76
CA GLY A 618 -12.07 7.05 -2.74
C GLY A 618 -11.49 6.04 -3.75
N ALA A 619 -11.71 4.73 -3.53
CA ALA A 619 -11.11 3.64 -4.30
C ALA A 619 -11.78 3.33 -5.68
N GLY A 620 -12.63 4.24 -6.25
CA GLY A 620 -13.54 3.98 -7.40
C GLY A 620 -12.93 3.66 -8.74
N ASN A 621 -11.75 4.16 -9.01
CA ASN A 621 -11.08 3.91 -10.30
C ASN A 621 -10.10 2.73 -10.28
N ILE A 622 -9.95 2.06 -9.12
CA ILE A 622 -8.86 1.12 -8.88
C ILE A 622 -9.21 -0.29 -9.33
N LEU A 623 -10.44 -0.71 -9.09
CA LEU A 623 -10.87 -2.10 -9.21
C LEU A 623 -11.92 -2.33 -10.31
N GLY A 624 -12.29 -1.28 -11.06
CA GLY A 624 -13.36 -1.33 -12.06
C GLY A 624 -14.74 -0.93 -11.51
N ARG A 625 -15.64 -0.54 -12.40
CA ARG A 625 -16.96 0.04 -12.05
C ARG A 625 -17.85 -0.89 -11.20
N ASN A 626 -17.73 -2.21 -11.33
CA ASN A 626 -18.57 -3.17 -10.62
C ASN A 626 -18.15 -3.39 -9.16
N GLN A 627 -16.88 -3.12 -8.80
CA GLN A 627 -16.33 -3.36 -7.46
C GLN A 627 -16.39 -2.11 -6.56
N SER A 628 -16.55 -0.93 -7.16
CA SER A 628 -16.65 0.34 -6.44
C SER A 628 -17.86 0.43 -5.51
N GLY A 629 -18.94 -0.27 -5.82
CA GLY A 629 -20.16 -0.30 -5.00
C GLY A 629 -19.96 -0.94 -3.63
N HIS A 630 -19.19 -2.04 -3.56
CA HIS A 630 -18.96 -2.78 -2.31
C HIS A 630 -17.96 -2.07 -1.39
N ILE A 631 -16.92 -1.46 -1.96
CA ILE A 631 -15.96 -0.66 -1.18
C ILE A 631 -16.65 0.50 -0.47
N ASN A 632 -17.64 1.15 -1.11
CA ASN A 632 -18.44 2.18 -0.48
C ASN A 632 -19.30 1.68 0.69
N GLN A 633 -19.67 0.41 0.66
CA GLN A 633 -20.56 -0.17 1.66
C GLN A 633 -19.80 -0.69 2.89
N ILE A 634 -18.57 -1.19 2.72
CA ILE A 634 -17.79 -1.79 3.81
C ILE A 634 -16.49 -1.04 4.12
N GLY A 635 -16.11 -0.05 3.32
CA GLY A 635 -14.83 0.65 3.42
C GLY A 635 -13.67 -0.13 2.80
N LEU A 636 -12.65 0.59 2.33
CA LEU A 636 -11.51 0.02 1.63
C LEU A 636 -10.66 -0.89 2.53
N ASN A 637 -10.42 -0.49 3.78
CA ASN A 637 -9.55 -1.24 4.69
C ASN A 637 -10.09 -2.64 4.95
N LEU A 638 -11.38 -2.75 5.29
CA LEU A 638 -12.02 -4.05 5.52
C LEU A 638 -12.08 -4.89 4.23
N TYR A 639 -12.32 -4.25 3.07
CA TYR A 639 -12.29 -4.94 1.79
C TYR A 639 -10.90 -5.53 1.48
N CYS A 640 -9.82 -4.78 1.71
CA CYS A 640 -8.45 -5.25 1.51
C CYS A 640 -8.07 -6.38 2.47
N GLU A 641 -8.48 -6.30 3.72
CA GLU A 641 -8.27 -7.35 4.72
C GLU A 641 -8.97 -8.65 4.32
N MET A 642 -10.24 -8.58 3.92
CA MET A 642 -11.00 -9.75 3.44
C MET A 642 -10.35 -10.38 2.21
N LEU A 643 -9.76 -9.58 1.32
CA LEU A 643 -9.09 -10.10 0.14
C LEU A 643 -7.76 -10.76 0.50
N SER A 644 -6.97 -10.18 1.41
CA SER A 644 -5.75 -10.79 1.91
C SER A 644 -6.03 -12.17 2.51
N GLN A 645 -7.05 -12.26 3.38
CA GLN A 645 -7.48 -13.53 3.97
C GLN A 645 -7.96 -14.55 2.91
N ALA A 646 -8.69 -14.10 1.89
CA ALA A 646 -9.14 -14.97 0.81
C ALA A 646 -7.97 -15.52 -0.01
N VAL A 647 -6.99 -14.68 -0.33
CA VAL A 647 -5.78 -15.08 -1.06
C VAL A 647 -4.95 -16.08 -0.26
N GLU A 648 -4.72 -15.83 1.05
CA GLU A 648 -4.00 -16.75 1.91
C GLU A 648 -4.69 -18.12 2.00
N LYS A 649 -6.01 -18.12 2.20
CA LYS A 649 -6.79 -19.36 2.24
C LYS A 649 -6.70 -20.18 0.95
N PHE A 650 -6.60 -19.54 -0.19
CA PHE A 650 -6.44 -20.26 -1.46
C PHE A 650 -4.99 -20.67 -1.72
N LYS A 651 -3.98 -19.91 -1.24
CA LYS A 651 -2.56 -20.33 -1.33
C LYS A 651 -2.25 -21.58 -0.51
N THR A 652 -2.89 -21.75 0.65
CA THR A 652 -2.70 -22.93 1.51
C THR A 652 -3.44 -24.18 1.02
N ASN A 653 -4.34 -24.06 0.06
CA ASN A 653 -5.11 -25.18 -0.53
C ASN A 653 -4.60 -25.62 -1.92
N TYR A 654 -3.53 -25.00 -2.41
CA TYR A 654 -2.77 -25.38 -3.60
C TYR A 654 -1.32 -25.72 -3.20
#